data_b54840d33c41c6ddb7354f107206aba0
#
_entry.id   b54840d33c41c6ddb7354f107206aba0
#
_cell.length_a   1.000
_cell.length_b   1.000
_cell.length_c   1.000
_cell.angle_alpha   90.00
_cell.angle_beta   90.00
_cell.angle_gamma   90.00
#
_symmetry.space_group_name_H-M   'P 1'
#
loop_
_entity.id
_entity.type
_entity.pdbx_description
1 polymer ?
#
loop_
_entity_poly.entity_id
_entity_poly.type
_entity_poly.pdbx_seq_one_letter_code
_entity_poly.pdbx_strand_id
1 'polypeptide(L)'
;MNTSAEYTESISQQMSPYSAYRREQMSLSYLNLFNSGIFAATPLRFSLGLTGNLGGMSTTADPDAVQGTWSKAADNAIRANFSLNWLLSKPWITNLELNGSLSYSDKESEERTFNSSAINKTILHGREAGYYIAVPYSGGDVPPVMYIPGGYWYNIMSDDDRPLTTKLSLKANHSHFIGKANNKIKIGADWSTDRNFGIGAYSTEMETAPTFREYRYCDLPTMHNAGAYIEDNVMIPAGKGRINLIAGLRSDNTLIKGSDYGLTSSLSPRFNAKYTILPRQGRERKTVRELSVRASWGEAVKLPSFAMLFPMPTYRDIRVFTSTTNSSNISYDAYYIQPRSVQYNPDLKWQRNRMMEIGLETNILGNKISLTAFRNRTLNSYRISSHYDRTTYSYTSDAGLANLAIPADDRVFAVDASSGIVTVSDRTGKLPSEVLPHETYKEFAPSYYPDNEINPIDRYGIEWVVDFAKIKALQTEVRVDGSWYSYKSLGLNLLEYSPVASHAAGTNLPYNLIGHYIGGNAYSNGSETKTLRTNITITTHIPKVRMIVSAKLEASLLKYSRTLSEDASGAELARTINDISDILSLSNKSIYATDSYVVRFPETYCTYDDPTPRNYLSALEAAKASGDINLYNDLWQLAYKSNVLYTFRKDYVSPYFSANFSVTKEIGDLASISFYANNFFVNRAQIWSSKTETYMTAASYIPRFYYGLTLRLKF
;
A
#
# COMPACT_ATOMS: atom_id res chain seq x y z
N MET A 1 -5.32 -26.48 -28.75
CA MET A 1 -5.32 -25.00 -28.68
C MET A 1 -6.60 -24.60 -27.99
N ASN A 2 -6.53 -23.84 -26.90
CA ASN A 2 -7.72 -23.34 -26.20
C ASN A 2 -7.75 -21.83 -26.33
N THR A 3 -8.91 -21.30 -26.65
CA THR A 3 -9.16 -19.85 -26.73
C THR A 3 -10.31 -19.50 -25.82
N SER A 4 -10.26 -18.36 -25.17
CA SER A 4 -11.38 -17.77 -24.45
C SER A 4 -11.47 -16.28 -24.70
N ALA A 5 -12.67 -15.76 -24.72
CA ALA A 5 -12.92 -14.32 -24.77
C ALA A 5 -13.99 -14.00 -23.71
N GLU A 6 -13.81 -12.88 -23.03
CA GLU A 6 -14.74 -12.36 -22.04
C GLU A 6 -14.96 -10.88 -22.28
N TYR A 7 -16.22 -10.47 -22.20
CA TYR A 7 -16.62 -9.08 -22.20
C TYR A 7 -17.36 -8.80 -20.90
N THR A 8 -16.93 -7.76 -20.19
CA THR A 8 -17.58 -7.31 -18.96
C THR A 8 -17.90 -5.82 -19.08
N GLU A 9 -19.13 -5.47 -18.82
CA GLU A 9 -19.59 -4.11 -18.70
C GLU A 9 -20.31 -3.93 -17.36
N SER A 10 -19.99 -2.88 -16.65
CA SER A 10 -20.66 -2.51 -15.40
C SER A 10 -20.98 -1.03 -15.39
N ILE A 11 -22.25 -0.73 -15.14
CA ILE A 11 -22.78 0.63 -15.03
C ILE A 11 -23.29 0.80 -13.60
N SER A 12 -22.77 1.78 -12.88
CA SER A 12 -23.21 2.06 -11.52
C SER A 12 -24.29 3.13 -11.51
N GLN A 13 -25.51 2.72 -11.21
CA GLN A 13 -26.66 3.62 -11.07
C GLN A 13 -26.81 4.21 -9.66
N GLN A 14 -26.11 3.64 -8.66
CA GLN A 14 -26.27 4.07 -7.25
C GLN A 14 -25.39 5.24 -6.85
N MET A 15 -24.25 5.42 -7.52
CA MET A 15 -23.28 6.48 -7.18
C MET A 15 -23.22 7.55 -8.27
N SER A 16 -23.31 7.15 -9.53
CA SER A 16 -23.39 8.03 -10.67
C SER A 16 -23.93 7.23 -11.87
N PRO A 17 -25.01 7.65 -12.53
CA PRO A 17 -25.50 7.01 -13.75
C PRO A 17 -24.53 7.18 -14.94
N TYR A 18 -23.55 8.07 -14.80
CA TYR A 18 -22.58 8.41 -15.83
C TYR A 18 -21.24 7.67 -15.68
N SER A 19 -21.10 6.80 -14.67
CA SER A 19 -19.91 5.98 -14.48
C SER A 19 -20.10 4.60 -15.09
N ALA A 20 -19.20 4.20 -15.99
CA ALA A 20 -19.21 2.90 -16.65
C ALA A 20 -17.83 2.24 -16.55
N TYR A 21 -17.81 0.94 -16.39
CA TYR A 21 -16.63 0.09 -16.52
C TYR A 21 -16.85 -0.87 -17.68
N ARG A 22 -15.89 -0.93 -18.60
CA ARG A 22 -15.90 -1.85 -19.74
C ARG A 22 -14.58 -2.58 -19.85
N ARG A 23 -14.60 -3.87 -20.05
CA ARG A 23 -13.42 -4.71 -20.27
C ARG A 23 -13.68 -5.78 -21.29
N GLU A 24 -12.75 -5.90 -22.23
CA GLU A 24 -12.66 -6.98 -23.19
C GLU A 24 -11.42 -7.81 -22.84
N GLN A 25 -11.59 -9.10 -22.65
CA GLN A 25 -10.50 -10.00 -22.34
C GLN A 25 -10.46 -11.15 -23.34
N MET A 26 -9.26 -11.40 -23.88
CA MET A 26 -8.99 -12.52 -24.74
C MET A 26 -7.86 -13.36 -24.17
N SER A 27 -7.99 -14.65 -24.24
CA SER A 27 -6.90 -15.56 -23.91
C SER A 27 -6.73 -16.65 -24.96
N LEU A 28 -5.47 -16.96 -25.23
CA LEU A 28 -5.05 -18.03 -26.12
C LEU A 28 -4.10 -18.93 -25.34
N SER A 29 -4.37 -20.21 -25.30
CA SER A 29 -3.43 -21.17 -24.74
C SER A 29 -3.15 -22.31 -25.73
N TYR A 30 -1.88 -22.63 -25.83
CA TYR A 30 -1.38 -23.74 -26.66
C TYR A 30 -0.61 -24.71 -25.76
N LEU A 31 -0.90 -25.98 -25.88
CA LEU A 31 -0.18 -27.05 -25.20
C LEU A 31 0.16 -28.12 -26.20
N ASN A 32 1.43 -28.52 -26.25
CA ASN A 32 1.86 -29.66 -27.04
C ASN A 32 2.81 -30.55 -26.23
N LEU A 33 2.73 -31.84 -26.52
CA LEU A 33 3.61 -32.86 -25.98
C LEU A 33 4.36 -33.50 -27.16
N PHE A 34 5.63 -33.17 -27.30
CA PHE A 34 6.52 -33.80 -28.27
C PHE A 34 7.03 -35.10 -27.67
N ASN A 35 6.56 -36.25 -28.20
CA ASN A 35 6.90 -37.60 -27.74
C ASN A 35 7.25 -38.55 -28.88
N SER A 36 7.66 -38.02 -30.04
CA SER A 36 8.08 -38.78 -31.21
C SER A 36 9.40 -38.28 -31.74
N GLY A 37 10.04 -39.01 -32.67
CA GLY A 37 11.32 -38.69 -33.24
C GLY A 37 12.42 -38.58 -32.16
N ILE A 38 13.14 -37.48 -32.13
CA ILE A 38 14.21 -37.22 -31.15
C ILE A 38 13.69 -37.12 -29.69
N PHE A 39 12.41 -36.87 -29.52
CA PHE A 39 11.75 -36.76 -28.21
C PHE A 39 11.06 -38.05 -27.76
N ALA A 40 11.15 -39.14 -28.51
CA ALA A 40 10.47 -40.41 -28.15
C ALA A 40 10.91 -40.96 -26.79
N ALA A 41 12.21 -40.87 -26.48
CA ALA A 41 12.78 -41.33 -25.19
C ALA A 41 12.84 -40.19 -24.14
N THR A 42 12.72 -38.93 -24.54
CA THR A 42 12.83 -37.75 -23.70
C THR A 42 11.72 -36.76 -24.03
N PRO A 43 10.48 -37.02 -23.61
CA PRO A 43 9.35 -36.18 -23.97
C PRO A 43 9.52 -34.72 -23.53
N LEU A 44 9.17 -33.80 -24.43
CA LEU A 44 9.16 -32.36 -24.18
C LEU A 44 7.72 -31.85 -24.19
N ARG A 45 7.30 -31.28 -23.05
CA ARG A 45 6.04 -30.56 -22.95
C ARG A 45 6.28 -29.08 -23.14
N PHE A 46 5.61 -28.50 -24.10
CA PHE A 46 5.62 -27.06 -24.36
C PHE A 46 4.22 -26.48 -24.09
N SER A 47 4.15 -25.36 -23.37
CA SER A 47 2.94 -24.57 -23.24
C SER A 47 3.24 -23.09 -23.51
N LEU A 48 2.30 -22.44 -24.17
CA LEU A 48 2.30 -21.01 -24.43
C LEU A 48 0.94 -20.47 -24.05
N GLY A 49 0.91 -19.38 -23.26
CA GLY A 49 -0.29 -18.64 -22.91
C GLY A 49 -0.12 -17.18 -23.31
N LEU A 50 -1.14 -16.62 -23.92
CA LEU A 50 -1.25 -15.20 -24.24
C LEU A 50 -2.59 -14.71 -23.71
N THR A 51 -2.57 -13.64 -22.92
CA THR A 51 -3.78 -12.99 -22.42
C THR A 51 -3.66 -11.51 -22.66
N GLY A 52 -4.68 -10.93 -23.29
CA GLY A 52 -4.85 -9.50 -23.45
C GLY A 52 -6.12 -9.02 -22.78
N ASN A 53 -6.07 -7.85 -22.18
CA ASN A 53 -7.26 -7.12 -21.77
C ASN A 53 -7.21 -5.69 -22.30
N LEU A 54 -8.36 -5.20 -22.74
CA LEU A 54 -8.58 -3.85 -23.20
C LEU A 54 -9.80 -3.29 -22.47
N GLY A 55 -9.77 -2.02 -22.10
CA GLY A 55 -10.88 -1.35 -21.49
C GLY A 55 -10.47 -0.43 -20.35
N GLY A 56 -11.40 -0.16 -19.46
CA GLY A 56 -11.18 0.74 -18.34
C GLY A 56 -12.46 1.27 -17.76
N MET A 57 -12.32 2.33 -16.97
CA MET A 57 -13.42 3.04 -16.35
C MET A 57 -13.57 4.43 -16.96
N SER A 58 -14.80 4.89 -17.13
CA SER A 58 -15.09 6.25 -17.53
C SER A 58 -16.25 6.80 -16.71
N THR A 59 -16.12 8.07 -16.34
CA THR A 59 -17.22 8.87 -15.79
C THR A 59 -17.42 10.05 -16.73
N THR A 60 -18.56 10.09 -17.41
CA THR A 60 -18.92 11.20 -18.30
C THR A 60 -19.51 12.35 -17.49
N ALA A 61 -19.45 13.55 -18.05
CA ALA A 61 -20.06 14.72 -17.42
C ALA A 61 -21.57 14.54 -17.29
N ASP A 62 -22.11 14.87 -16.12
CA ASP A 62 -23.54 14.95 -15.89
C ASP A 62 -24.09 16.19 -16.63
N PRO A 63 -24.99 16.05 -17.62
CA PRO A 63 -25.54 17.20 -18.37
C PRO A 63 -26.39 18.12 -17.50
N ASP A 64 -26.90 17.63 -16.37
CA ASP A 64 -27.73 18.43 -15.44
C ASP A 64 -26.89 19.09 -14.33
N ALA A 65 -25.58 18.76 -14.23
CA ALA A 65 -24.69 19.38 -13.27
C ALA A 65 -24.18 20.74 -13.78
N VAL A 66 -24.03 21.69 -12.85
CA VAL A 66 -23.41 23.00 -13.14
C VAL A 66 -21.94 22.83 -13.60
N GLN A 67 -21.29 21.75 -13.20
CA GLN A 67 -19.88 21.48 -13.47
C GLN A 67 -19.73 20.27 -14.40
N GLY A 68 -19.16 20.49 -15.57
CA GLY A 68 -18.91 19.44 -16.56
C GLY A 68 -17.60 18.67 -16.27
N THR A 69 -17.51 17.99 -15.13
CA THR A 69 -16.34 17.16 -14.76
C THR A 69 -16.47 15.76 -15.34
N TRP A 70 -15.34 15.16 -15.72
CA TRP A 70 -15.29 13.78 -16.23
C TRP A 70 -13.94 13.15 -15.92
N SER A 71 -13.88 11.83 -15.97
CA SER A 71 -12.63 11.06 -15.83
C SER A 71 -12.64 9.81 -16.69
N LYS A 72 -11.48 9.42 -17.17
CA LYS A 72 -11.24 8.14 -17.89
C LYS A 72 -9.99 7.49 -17.30
N ALA A 73 -9.97 6.17 -17.26
CA ALA A 73 -8.80 5.40 -16.89
C ALA A 73 -8.74 4.14 -17.76
N ALA A 74 -7.71 4.02 -18.57
CA ALA A 74 -7.45 2.81 -19.35
C ALA A 74 -6.81 1.74 -18.44
N ASP A 75 -7.20 0.47 -18.64
CA ASP A 75 -6.60 -0.70 -17.99
C ASP A 75 -6.28 -1.74 -19.07
N ASN A 76 -5.38 -1.35 -19.98
CA ASN A 76 -4.93 -2.21 -21.06
C ASN A 76 -3.71 -3.01 -20.60
N ALA A 77 -3.67 -4.29 -20.92
CA ALA A 77 -2.52 -5.12 -20.60
C ALA A 77 -2.37 -6.29 -21.56
N ILE A 78 -1.14 -6.70 -21.78
CA ILE A 78 -0.80 -7.94 -22.44
C ILE A 78 0.12 -8.77 -21.55
N ARG A 79 -0.17 -10.05 -21.46
CA ARG A 79 0.62 -11.02 -20.70
C ARG A 79 0.91 -12.21 -21.59
N ALA A 80 2.18 -12.55 -21.68
CA ALA A 80 2.64 -13.74 -22.36
C ALA A 80 3.39 -14.62 -21.36
N ASN A 81 3.18 -15.92 -21.42
CA ASN A 81 3.94 -16.88 -20.64
C ASN A 81 4.23 -18.13 -21.48
N PHE A 82 5.42 -18.67 -21.31
CA PHE A 82 5.76 -19.97 -21.87
C PHE A 82 6.36 -20.88 -20.81
N SER A 83 6.20 -22.18 -21.02
CA SER A 83 6.81 -23.22 -20.20
C SER A 83 7.28 -24.37 -21.07
N LEU A 84 8.52 -24.75 -20.88
CA LEU A 84 9.15 -25.93 -21.43
C LEU A 84 9.46 -26.87 -20.29
N ASN A 85 8.97 -28.11 -20.32
CA ASN A 85 9.32 -29.15 -19.37
C ASN A 85 9.85 -30.34 -20.14
N TRP A 86 11.15 -30.55 -20.06
CA TRP A 86 11.86 -31.61 -20.78
C TRP A 86 12.19 -32.75 -19.83
N LEU A 87 11.54 -33.89 -20.03
CA LEU A 87 11.78 -35.11 -19.28
C LEU A 87 13.00 -35.85 -19.89
N LEU A 88 14.16 -35.61 -19.32
CA LEU A 88 15.42 -36.18 -19.79
C LEU A 88 15.66 -37.59 -19.31
N SER A 89 15.22 -37.92 -18.09
CA SER A 89 15.34 -39.25 -17.45
C SER A 89 16.78 -39.82 -17.48
N LYS A 90 17.80 -38.95 -17.38
CA LYS A 90 19.21 -39.35 -17.31
C LYS A 90 19.64 -39.62 -15.88
N PRO A 91 20.73 -40.39 -15.67
CA PRO A 91 21.26 -40.71 -14.32
C PRO A 91 21.60 -39.49 -13.46
N TRP A 92 21.90 -38.33 -14.10
CA TRP A 92 22.33 -37.09 -13.43
C TRP A 92 21.25 -35.98 -13.50
N ILE A 93 20.19 -36.12 -14.29
CA ILE A 93 19.09 -35.17 -14.38
C ILE A 93 17.79 -35.88 -14.80
N THR A 94 16.74 -35.65 -14.04
CA THR A 94 15.42 -36.21 -14.32
C THR A 94 14.67 -35.36 -15.32
N ASN A 95 14.54 -34.06 -15.04
CA ASN A 95 13.90 -33.12 -15.93
C ASN A 95 14.50 -31.72 -15.83
N LEU A 96 14.34 -30.96 -16.91
CA LEU A 96 14.70 -29.56 -17.02
C LEU A 96 13.43 -28.76 -17.31
N GLU A 97 13.21 -27.68 -16.55
CA GLU A 97 12.08 -26.80 -16.74
C GLU A 97 12.58 -25.38 -17.02
N LEU A 98 12.13 -24.79 -18.11
CA LEU A 98 12.35 -23.39 -18.45
C LEU A 98 11.00 -22.68 -18.54
N ASN A 99 10.82 -21.64 -17.74
CA ASN A 99 9.60 -20.84 -17.75
C ASN A 99 9.96 -19.38 -18.00
N GLY A 100 9.16 -18.72 -18.82
CA GLY A 100 9.28 -17.28 -19.01
C GLY A 100 7.93 -16.61 -18.99
N SER A 101 7.91 -15.36 -18.58
CA SER A 101 6.72 -14.51 -18.65
C SER A 101 7.09 -13.06 -18.93
N LEU A 102 6.19 -12.39 -19.63
CA LEU A 102 6.21 -10.97 -19.90
C LEU A 102 4.86 -10.39 -19.54
N SER A 103 4.84 -9.29 -18.82
CA SER A 103 3.63 -8.53 -18.51
C SER A 103 3.91 -7.05 -18.83
N TYR A 104 3.15 -6.52 -19.76
CA TYR A 104 3.15 -5.10 -20.10
C TYR A 104 1.76 -4.55 -19.84
N SER A 105 1.68 -3.40 -19.22
CA SER A 105 0.42 -2.66 -19.04
C SER A 105 0.57 -1.28 -19.67
N ASP A 106 -0.53 -0.77 -20.19
CA ASP A 106 -0.69 0.58 -20.71
C ASP A 106 -1.88 1.18 -19.95
N LYS A 107 -1.57 1.94 -18.93
CA LYS A 107 -2.53 2.56 -18.03
C LYS A 107 -2.40 4.06 -18.19
N GLU A 108 -3.40 4.64 -18.79
CA GLU A 108 -3.51 6.08 -18.92
C GLU A 108 -4.79 6.52 -18.25
N SER A 109 -4.67 7.48 -17.36
CA SER A 109 -5.83 8.14 -16.75
C SER A 109 -5.86 9.61 -17.14
N GLU A 110 -7.07 10.13 -17.29
CA GLU A 110 -7.31 11.52 -17.63
C GLU A 110 -8.51 12.02 -16.81
N GLU A 111 -8.36 13.17 -16.17
CA GLU A 111 -9.38 13.76 -15.34
C GLU A 111 -9.55 15.24 -15.66
N ARG A 112 -10.80 15.67 -15.86
CA ARG A 112 -11.17 17.07 -15.99
C ARG A 112 -11.87 17.52 -14.72
N THR A 113 -11.27 18.52 -14.03
CA THR A 113 -11.80 19.08 -12.79
C THR A 113 -12.20 20.55 -12.99
N PHE A 114 -13.24 20.98 -12.27
CA PHE A 114 -13.71 22.35 -12.25
C PHE A 114 -13.04 23.11 -11.11
N ASN A 115 -12.61 24.34 -11.40
CA ASN A 115 -12.00 25.23 -10.44
C ASN A 115 -12.63 26.62 -10.49
N SER A 116 -12.59 27.31 -9.37
CA SER A 116 -13.01 28.71 -9.26
C SER A 116 -12.18 29.46 -8.20
N SER A 117 -11.94 30.74 -8.47
CA SER A 117 -11.27 31.62 -7.51
C SER A 117 -11.76 33.07 -7.74
N ALA A 118 -11.99 33.81 -6.66
CA ALA A 118 -12.36 35.22 -6.74
C ALA A 118 -11.15 36.12 -7.13
N ILE A 119 -9.93 35.66 -6.86
CA ILE A 119 -8.66 36.30 -7.20
C ILE A 119 -7.83 35.36 -8.06
N ASN A 120 -6.73 35.86 -8.62
CA ASN A 120 -5.79 35.00 -9.34
C ASN A 120 -5.30 33.85 -8.46
N LYS A 121 -5.18 32.66 -9.05
CA LYS A 121 -4.70 31.45 -8.41
C LYS A 121 -3.26 31.19 -8.79
N THR A 122 -2.36 31.18 -7.81
CA THR A 122 -0.94 30.85 -8.04
C THR A 122 -0.77 29.34 -8.23
N ILE A 123 -0.01 28.98 -9.24
CA ILE A 123 0.29 27.61 -9.68
C ILE A 123 1.81 27.44 -9.73
N LEU A 124 2.32 26.33 -9.23
CA LEU A 124 3.74 26.08 -9.03
C LEU A 124 4.20 24.88 -9.87
N HIS A 125 5.10 25.14 -10.81
CA HIS A 125 5.69 24.12 -11.69
C HIS A 125 7.21 23.99 -11.53
N GLY A 126 7.86 24.98 -10.87
CA GLY A 126 9.31 25.01 -10.69
C GLY A 126 9.87 23.78 -10.01
N ARG A 127 10.98 23.25 -10.53
CA ARG A 127 11.69 22.09 -10.00
C ARG A 127 13.04 22.44 -9.38
N GLU A 128 13.58 23.58 -9.76
CA GLU A 128 14.88 24.07 -9.27
C GLU A 128 14.69 24.96 -8.04
N ALA A 129 15.68 24.89 -7.12
CA ALA A 129 15.70 25.75 -5.96
C ALA A 129 15.88 27.21 -6.36
N GLY A 130 15.10 28.13 -5.77
CA GLY A 130 15.22 29.54 -6.06
C GLY A 130 13.98 30.34 -5.70
N TYR A 131 14.09 31.65 -5.88
CA TYR A 131 12.97 32.58 -5.66
C TYR A 131 12.34 32.97 -6.98
N TYR A 132 11.03 32.90 -7.05
CA TYR A 132 10.28 33.16 -8.29
C TYR A 132 9.04 33.97 -7.97
N ILE A 133 8.76 34.97 -8.81
CA ILE A 133 7.51 35.72 -8.76
C ILE A 133 6.50 35.09 -9.72
N ALA A 134 5.24 35.08 -9.32
CA ALA A 134 4.15 34.57 -10.14
C ALA A 134 3.90 35.47 -11.36
N VAL A 135 3.96 34.90 -12.57
CA VAL A 135 3.68 35.60 -13.83
C VAL A 135 2.54 34.90 -14.58
N PRO A 136 1.80 35.60 -15.46
CA PRO A 136 0.81 34.94 -16.31
C PRO A 136 1.51 34.05 -17.33
N TYR A 137 0.90 32.93 -17.68
CA TYR A 137 1.38 32.11 -18.79
C TYR A 137 1.05 32.84 -20.12
N SER A 138 2.03 32.97 -20.99
CA SER A 138 1.89 33.70 -22.28
C SER A 138 2.23 32.84 -23.49
N GLY A 139 2.30 31.50 -23.30
CA GLY A 139 2.78 30.55 -24.31
C GLY A 139 4.30 30.35 -24.24
N GLY A 140 4.79 29.26 -24.82
CA GLY A 140 6.21 28.89 -24.77
C GLY A 140 6.61 28.16 -23.49
N ASP A 141 7.76 28.50 -22.92
CA ASP A 141 8.26 27.84 -21.71
C ASP A 141 7.36 28.14 -20.52
N VAL A 142 7.04 27.08 -19.76
CA VAL A 142 6.21 27.19 -18.56
C VAL A 142 7.01 27.87 -17.42
N PRO A 143 6.52 29.01 -16.88
CA PRO A 143 7.23 29.66 -15.80
C PRO A 143 7.21 28.80 -14.52
N PRO A 144 8.28 28.85 -13.70
CA PRO A 144 8.34 28.10 -12.44
C PRO A 144 7.18 28.40 -11.48
N VAL A 145 6.71 29.63 -11.47
CA VAL A 145 5.51 30.07 -10.74
C VAL A 145 4.66 30.89 -11.68
N MET A 146 3.43 30.47 -11.88
CA MET A 146 2.47 31.18 -12.73
C MET A 146 1.19 31.47 -11.96
N TYR A 147 0.35 32.33 -12.50
CA TYR A 147 -0.99 32.53 -11.97
C TYR A 147 -2.06 32.39 -13.07
N ILE A 148 -3.19 31.86 -12.68
CA ILE A 148 -4.44 31.82 -13.46
C ILE A 148 -5.30 32.97 -12.97
N PRO A 149 -5.83 33.84 -13.85
CA PRO A 149 -6.72 34.93 -13.43
C PRO A 149 -7.95 34.42 -12.68
N GLY A 150 -8.47 35.23 -11.77
CA GLY A 150 -9.71 34.92 -11.06
C GLY A 150 -10.89 34.67 -12.00
N GLY A 151 -11.77 33.75 -11.65
CA GLY A 151 -12.89 33.30 -12.45
C GLY A 151 -13.19 31.83 -12.32
N TYR A 152 -13.67 31.23 -13.38
CA TYR A 152 -14.01 29.81 -13.50
C TYR A 152 -13.19 29.20 -14.62
N TRP A 153 -12.60 28.01 -14.34
CA TRP A 153 -11.85 27.27 -15.35
C TRP A 153 -11.90 25.76 -15.10
N TYR A 154 -11.55 25.02 -16.11
CA TYR A 154 -11.31 23.58 -16.00
C TYR A 154 -9.83 23.29 -16.19
N ASN A 155 -9.34 22.26 -15.52
CA ASN A 155 -8.03 21.70 -15.81
C ASN A 155 -8.16 20.22 -16.16
N ILE A 156 -7.29 19.78 -17.06
CA ILE A 156 -7.17 18.38 -17.48
C ILE A 156 -5.79 17.90 -17.07
N MET A 157 -5.78 16.83 -16.24
CA MET A 157 -4.58 16.14 -15.85
C MET A 157 -4.62 14.72 -16.37
N SER A 158 -3.49 14.28 -16.91
CA SER A 158 -3.26 12.91 -17.35
C SER A 158 -2.14 12.27 -16.56
N ASP A 159 -2.20 10.94 -16.37
CA ASP A 159 -1.11 10.14 -15.82
C ASP A 159 -0.89 8.92 -16.71
N ASP A 160 0.33 8.78 -17.22
CA ASP A 160 0.75 7.73 -18.14
C ASP A 160 1.70 6.76 -17.41
N ASP A 161 1.19 5.55 -17.11
CA ASP A 161 1.90 4.47 -16.42
C ASP A 161 1.99 3.22 -17.30
N ARG A 162 3.21 2.87 -17.77
CA ARG A 162 3.50 1.77 -18.70
C ARG A 162 4.51 0.77 -18.14
N PRO A 163 4.19 0.03 -17.07
CA PRO A 163 5.10 -0.94 -16.48
C PRO A 163 5.27 -2.17 -17.36
N LEU A 164 6.55 -2.58 -17.49
CA LEU A 164 6.97 -3.85 -18.08
C LEU A 164 7.68 -4.69 -17.05
N THR A 165 7.20 -5.90 -16.83
CA THR A 165 7.88 -6.92 -16.03
C THR A 165 8.19 -8.13 -16.90
N THR A 166 9.45 -8.56 -16.90
CA THR A 166 9.86 -9.84 -17.51
C THR A 166 10.42 -10.79 -16.46
N LYS A 167 10.16 -12.09 -16.64
CA LYS A 167 10.70 -13.14 -15.75
C LYS A 167 11.15 -14.32 -16.57
N LEU A 168 12.29 -14.89 -16.21
CA LEU A 168 12.82 -16.13 -16.75
C LEU A 168 13.25 -17.02 -15.59
N SER A 169 12.92 -18.30 -15.61
CA SER A 169 13.38 -19.25 -14.60
C SER A 169 13.79 -20.57 -15.21
N LEU A 170 14.92 -21.06 -14.80
CA LEU A 170 15.46 -22.37 -15.18
C LEU A 170 15.53 -23.24 -13.93
N LYS A 171 15.00 -24.47 -14.00
CA LYS A 171 14.98 -25.41 -12.90
C LYS A 171 15.36 -26.81 -13.40
N ALA A 172 16.33 -27.43 -12.74
CA ALA A 172 16.75 -28.80 -12.94
C ALA A 172 16.36 -29.65 -11.73
N ASN A 173 15.78 -30.82 -11.98
CA ASN A 173 15.44 -31.76 -10.94
C ASN A 173 16.19 -33.08 -11.18
N HIS A 174 16.72 -33.63 -10.12
CA HIS A 174 17.35 -34.95 -10.11
C HIS A 174 16.72 -35.80 -9.01
N SER A 175 16.37 -37.03 -9.34
CA SER A 175 15.79 -37.97 -8.38
C SER A 175 16.57 -39.31 -8.42
N HIS A 176 17.10 -39.73 -7.28
CA HIS A 176 17.82 -40.98 -7.17
C HIS A 176 17.56 -41.63 -5.81
N PHE A 177 17.85 -42.91 -5.72
CA PHE A 177 17.75 -43.66 -4.48
C PHE A 177 19.12 -43.85 -3.82
N ILE A 178 19.18 -43.55 -2.51
CA ILE A 178 20.30 -43.89 -1.65
C ILE A 178 19.83 -44.96 -0.66
N GLY A 179 20.11 -46.22 -0.95
CA GLY A 179 19.53 -47.35 -0.24
C GLY A 179 17.99 -47.33 -0.36
N LYS A 180 17.28 -47.20 0.79
CA LYS A 180 15.80 -47.12 0.84
C LYS A 180 15.28 -45.68 0.78
N ALA A 181 16.12 -44.67 0.84
CA ALA A 181 15.76 -43.29 0.80
C ALA A 181 15.65 -42.79 -0.65
N ASN A 182 14.55 -42.09 -0.97
CA ASN A 182 14.41 -41.38 -2.23
C ASN A 182 14.85 -39.94 -2.00
N ASN A 183 15.90 -39.56 -2.72
CA ASN A 183 16.44 -38.20 -2.67
C ASN A 183 16.05 -37.43 -3.95
N LYS A 184 15.55 -36.22 -3.80
CA LYS A 184 15.16 -35.35 -4.91
C LYS A 184 15.82 -33.98 -4.73
N ILE A 185 16.85 -33.75 -5.51
CA ILE A 185 17.57 -32.48 -5.56
C ILE A 185 16.93 -31.60 -6.62
N LYS A 186 16.71 -30.35 -6.26
CA LYS A 186 16.23 -29.30 -7.15
C LYS A 186 17.22 -28.14 -7.11
N ILE A 187 17.70 -27.72 -8.26
CA ILE A 187 18.55 -26.56 -8.44
C ILE A 187 17.85 -25.63 -9.42
N GLY A 188 17.85 -24.35 -9.13
CA GLY A 188 17.23 -23.39 -10.03
C GLY A 188 17.85 -22.02 -9.94
N ALA A 189 17.65 -21.27 -11.02
CA ALA A 189 17.96 -19.86 -11.13
C ALA A 189 16.78 -19.13 -11.77
N ASP A 190 16.55 -17.93 -11.33
CA ASP A 190 15.55 -17.06 -11.93
C ASP A 190 16.11 -15.65 -12.08
N TRP A 191 15.56 -14.94 -13.06
CA TRP A 191 15.87 -13.56 -13.33
C TRP A 191 14.58 -12.82 -13.67
N SER A 192 14.45 -11.60 -13.15
CA SER A 192 13.34 -10.72 -13.50
C SER A 192 13.84 -9.30 -13.69
N THR A 193 13.11 -8.56 -14.53
CA THR A 193 13.38 -7.15 -14.79
C THR A 193 12.06 -6.38 -14.66
N ASP A 194 12.12 -5.26 -13.95
CA ASP A 194 11.04 -4.31 -13.84
C ASP A 194 11.48 -2.95 -14.39
N ARG A 195 10.68 -2.39 -15.30
CA ARG A 195 10.89 -1.08 -15.92
C ARG A 195 9.54 -0.43 -16.19
N ASN A 196 9.51 0.89 -16.19
CA ASN A 196 8.34 1.66 -16.59
C ASN A 196 8.70 2.54 -17.80
N PHE A 197 7.79 2.67 -18.79
CA PHE A 197 7.94 3.47 -19.99
C PHE A 197 7.03 4.70 -20.01
N GLY A 198 6.21 4.88 -18.97
CA GLY A 198 5.28 6.00 -18.86
C GLY A 198 5.99 7.32 -18.57
N ILE A 199 5.36 8.41 -18.96
CA ILE A 199 5.85 9.76 -18.68
C ILE A 199 5.30 10.35 -17.38
N GLY A 200 4.43 9.60 -16.66
CA GLY A 200 3.83 10.05 -15.41
C GLY A 200 2.77 11.13 -15.62
N ALA A 201 2.60 11.98 -14.62
CA ALA A 201 1.59 13.05 -14.67
C ALA A 201 2.00 14.18 -15.61
N TYR A 202 1.05 14.60 -16.46
CA TYR A 202 1.21 15.72 -17.38
C TYR A 202 -0.11 16.44 -17.64
N SER A 203 -0.04 17.66 -18.19
CA SER A 203 -1.21 18.41 -18.68
C SER A 203 -0.94 18.87 -20.10
N THR A 204 -1.97 18.80 -20.95
CA THR A 204 -1.93 19.33 -22.32
C THR A 204 -2.34 20.78 -22.40
N GLU A 205 -3.03 21.31 -21.39
CA GLU A 205 -3.55 22.68 -21.32
C GLU A 205 -2.82 23.43 -20.18
N MET A 206 -1.61 23.95 -20.49
CA MET A 206 -0.76 24.57 -19.47
C MET A 206 -1.32 25.88 -18.91
N GLU A 207 -2.17 26.59 -19.66
CA GLU A 207 -2.84 27.82 -19.21
C GLU A 207 -3.71 27.59 -17.97
N THR A 208 -4.26 26.41 -17.82
CA THR A 208 -5.17 26.04 -16.73
C THR A 208 -4.64 24.86 -15.90
N ALA A 209 -3.41 24.42 -16.13
CA ALA A 209 -2.83 23.29 -15.43
C ALA A 209 -2.78 23.55 -13.91
N PRO A 210 -3.10 22.56 -13.07
CA PRO A 210 -2.93 22.67 -11.63
C PRO A 210 -1.44 22.62 -11.24
N THR A 211 -1.12 22.84 -9.97
CA THR A 211 0.22 22.62 -9.46
C THR A 211 0.61 21.13 -9.63
N PHE A 212 1.62 20.88 -10.42
CA PHE A 212 2.26 19.57 -10.55
C PHE A 212 3.75 19.71 -10.86
N ARG A 213 4.53 18.66 -10.64
CA ARG A 213 5.93 18.56 -11.04
C ARG A 213 6.09 17.33 -11.92
N GLU A 214 6.81 17.51 -13.00
CA GLU A 214 7.13 16.42 -13.90
C GLU A 214 7.98 15.37 -13.18
N TYR A 215 7.53 14.13 -13.19
CA TYR A 215 8.24 12.97 -12.68
C TYR A 215 8.02 11.81 -13.61
N ARG A 216 8.98 11.60 -14.51
CA ARG A 216 8.84 10.64 -15.60
C ARG A 216 9.26 9.26 -15.15
N TYR A 217 8.35 8.31 -15.23
CA TYR A 217 8.62 6.91 -14.85
C TYR A 217 9.65 6.27 -15.81
N CYS A 218 9.69 6.67 -17.08
CA CYS A 218 10.64 6.17 -18.06
C CYS A 218 12.10 6.56 -17.76
N ASP A 219 12.34 7.60 -16.97
CA ASP A 219 13.66 8.05 -16.55
C ASP A 219 14.19 7.25 -15.34
N LEU A 220 13.34 6.46 -14.68
CA LEU A 220 13.74 5.66 -13.54
C LEU A 220 14.62 4.48 -13.94
N PRO A 221 15.60 4.10 -13.10
CA PRO A 221 16.48 2.99 -13.38
C PRO A 221 15.73 1.66 -13.55
N THR A 222 16.22 0.79 -14.43
CA THR A 222 15.72 -0.57 -14.54
C THR A 222 16.19 -1.41 -13.35
N MET A 223 15.27 -2.11 -12.69
CA MET A 223 15.58 -3.03 -11.60
C MET A 223 15.71 -4.45 -12.14
N HIS A 224 16.83 -5.11 -11.82
CA HIS A 224 17.08 -6.51 -12.13
C HIS A 224 17.13 -7.33 -10.85
N ASN A 225 16.42 -8.45 -10.82
CA ASN A 225 16.47 -9.40 -9.72
C ASN A 225 16.94 -10.76 -10.25
N ALA A 226 17.98 -11.30 -9.64
CA ALA A 226 18.51 -12.63 -9.95
C ALA A 226 18.46 -13.49 -8.69
N GLY A 227 17.80 -14.65 -8.77
CA GLY A 227 17.73 -15.63 -7.71
C GLY A 227 18.42 -16.92 -8.11
N ALA A 228 19.08 -17.55 -7.15
CA ALA A 228 19.59 -18.92 -7.30
C ALA A 228 19.22 -19.73 -6.06
N TYR A 229 18.85 -20.98 -6.24
CA TYR A 229 18.46 -21.82 -5.12
C TYR A 229 18.81 -23.29 -5.33
N ILE A 230 19.02 -23.95 -4.20
CA ILE A 230 19.14 -25.41 -4.10
C ILE A 230 18.16 -25.90 -3.05
N GLU A 231 17.48 -27.00 -3.33
CA GLU A 231 16.57 -27.66 -2.41
C GLU A 231 16.80 -29.17 -2.49
N ASP A 232 16.93 -29.82 -1.35
CA ASP A 232 16.98 -31.26 -1.24
C ASP A 232 15.76 -31.79 -0.49
N ASN A 233 15.09 -32.77 -1.06
CA ASN A 233 13.93 -33.44 -0.51
C ASN A 233 14.22 -34.93 -0.35
N VAL A 234 14.47 -35.35 0.89
CA VAL A 234 14.78 -36.71 1.25
C VAL A 234 13.57 -37.40 1.83
N MET A 235 13.14 -38.48 1.22
CA MET A 235 12.04 -39.32 1.69
C MET A 235 12.58 -40.66 2.17
N ILE A 236 12.39 -40.92 3.46
CA ILE A 236 12.93 -42.11 4.15
C ILE A 236 11.75 -42.96 4.65
N PRO A 237 11.65 -44.27 4.29
CA PRO A 237 10.71 -45.19 4.94
C PRO A 237 10.96 -45.27 6.45
N ALA A 238 9.91 -45.10 7.26
CA ALA A 238 9.99 -45.14 8.72
C ALA A 238 8.79 -45.88 9.30
N GLY A 239 9.03 -47.05 9.87
CA GLY A 239 7.97 -47.93 10.38
C GLY A 239 7.00 -48.32 9.29
N LYS A 240 5.68 -48.08 9.51
CA LYS A 240 4.61 -48.27 8.52
C LYS A 240 4.44 -47.09 7.58
N GLY A 241 5.18 -46.00 7.81
CA GLY A 241 5.04 -44.74 7.11
C GLY A 241 6.33 -44.28 6.48
N ARG A 242 6.48 -42.95 6.44
CA ARG A 242 7.65 -42.28 5.85
C ARG A 242 7.93 -40.93 6.49
N ILE A 243 9.18 -40.55 6.57
CA ILE A 243 9.64 -39.21 6.92
C ILE A 243 10.02 -38.53 5.61
N ASN A 244 9.57 -37.31 5.42
CA ASN A 244 9.95 -36.44 4.33
C ASN A 244 10.62 -35.19 4.93
N LEU A 245 11.89 -34.97 4.58
CA LEU A 245 12.68 -33.82 5.01
C LEU A 245 13.04 -33.00 3.80
N ILE A 246 12.80 -31.68 3.88
CA ILE A 246 13.16 -30.73 2.83
C ILE A 246 14.05 -29.67 3.47
N ALA A 247 15.24 -29.50 2.90
CA ALA A 247 16.14 -28.40 3.23
C ALA A 247 16.44 -27.61 1.96
N GLY A 248 16.36 -26.30 2.04
CA GLY A 248 16.61 -25.44 0.90
C GLY A 248 17.29 -24.14 1.30
N LEU A 249 18.09 -23.62 0.39
CA LEU A 249 18.72 -22.31 0.50
C LEU A 249 18.51 -21.54 -0.81
N ARG A 250 18.07 -20.30 -0.69
CA ARG A 250 17.91 -19.39 -1.80
C ARG A 250 18.70 -18.11 -1.56
N SER A 251 19.42 -17.66 -2.59
CA SER A 251 20.06 -16.35 -2.66
C SER A 251 19.23 -15.48 -3.61
N ASP A 252 18.84 -14.31 -3.17
CA ASP A 252 18.19 -13.28 -3.99
C ASP A 252 19.12 -12.07 -4.09
N ASN A 253 19.34 -11.60 -5.31
CA ASN A 253 20.26 -10.50 -5.63
C ASN A 253 19.52 -9.49 -6.47
N THR A 254 19.46 -8.23 -6.00
CA THR A 254 18.83 -7.12 -6.69
C THR A 254 19.89 -6.15 -7.14
N LEU A 255 19.92 -5.86 -8.46
CA LEU A 255 20.77 -4.85 -9.06
C LEU A 255 19.89 -3.74 -9.64
N ILE A 256 20.13 -2.50 -9.22
CA ILE A 256 19.45 -1.31 -9.72
C ILE A 256 20.50 -0.45 -10.42
N LYS A 257 20.60 -0.62 -11.72
CA LYS A 257 21.60 0.07 -12.54
C LYS A 257 21.35 1.58 -12.52
N GLY A 258 22.40 2.34 -12.25
CA GLY A 258 22.34 3.81 -12.23
C GLY A 258 21.76 4.39 -10.91
N SER A 259 21.72 3.60 -9.84
CA SER A 259 21.34 4.05 -8.51
C SER A 259 22.44 3.76 -7.49
N ASP A 260 22.39 4.44 -6.34
CA ASP A 260 23.34 4.25 -5.24
C ASP A 260 23.11 2.94 -4.46
N TYR A 261 22.00 2.23 -4.70
CA TYR A 261 21.74 0.94 -4.07
C TYR A 261 22.72 -0.17 -4.52
N GLY A 262 23.24 -0.07 -5.75
CA GLY A 262 24.17 -1.05 -6.27
C GLY A 262 23.59 -2.47 -6.30
N LEU A 263 24.35 -3.43 -5.78
CA LEU A 263 23.94 -4.84 -5.65
C LEU A 263 23.57 -5.15 -4.19
N THR A 264 22.32 -5.52 -3.96
CA THR A 264 21.83 -5.96 -2.65
C THR A 264 21.54 -7.47 -2.69
N SER A 265 22.11 -8.22 -1.75
CA SER A 265 21.99 -9.67 -1.67
C SER A 265 21.34 -10.13 -0.38
N SER A 266 20.60 -11.24 -0.43
CA SER A 266 19.99 -11.87 0.72
C SER A 266 20.00 -13.40 0.63
N LEU A 267 20.00 -14.08 1.79
CA LEU A 267 19.89 -15.53 1.89
C LEU A 267 18.60 -15.90 2.63
N SER A 268 17.89 -16.89 2.10
CA SER A 268 16.59 -17.37 2.59
C SER A 268 16.62 -18.89 2.81
N PRO A 269 16.98 -19.37 4.01
CA PRO A 269 16.95 -20.80 4.34
C PRO A 269 15.51 -21.29 4.59
N ARG A 270 15.25 -22.58 4.29
CA ARG A 270 13.97 -23.27 4.49
C ARG A 270 14.19 -24.69 4.96
N PHE A 271 13.39 -25.10 5.95
CA PHE A 271 13.36 -26.46 6.46
C PHE A 271 11.92 -26.92 6.64
N ASN A 272 11.60 -28.09 6.09
CA ASN A 272 10.29 -28.70 6.27
C ASN A 272 10.50 -30.17 6.66
N ALA A 273 9.73 -30.64 7.62
CA ALA A 273 9.68 -32.04 8.02
C ALA A 273 8.25 -32.51 8.06
N LYS A 274 7.95 -33.64 7.43
CA LYS A 274 6.66 -34.32 7.52
C LYS A 274 6.87 -35.79 7.86
N TYR A 275 6.29 -36.23 8.96
CA TYR A 275 6.24 -37.64 9.31
C TYR A 275 4.83 -38.18 9.04
N THR A 276 4.71 -38.99 8.02
CA THR A 276 3.51 -39.78 7.74
C THR A 276 3.61 -41.08 8.55
N ILE A 277 2.96 -41.09 9.69
CA ILE A 277 2.98 -42.24 10.64
C ILE A 277 2.18 -43.38 10.05
N LEU A 278 1.01 -43.09 9.56
CA LEU A 278 0.11 -44.04 8.91
C LEU A 278 -0.21 -43.49 7.51
N PRO A 279 0.39 -44.05 6.45
CA PRO A 279 0.07 -43.63 5.07
C PRO A 279 -1.33 -44.10 4.69
N ARG A 280 -1.97 -43.37 3.79
CA ARG A 280 -3.25 -43.74 3.21
C ARG A 280 -3.10 -45.08 2.48
N GLN A 281 -3.57 -46.13 3.11
CA GLN A 281 -3.72 -47.45 2.50
C GLN A 281 -5.23 -47.79 2.37
N GLY A 282 -5.61 -48.48 1.32
CA GLY A 282 -6.98 -48.82 0.95
C GLY A 282 -7.99 -49.17 2.08
N ARG A 283 -8.98 -49.99 1.81
CA ARG A 283 -10.11 -50.24 2.72
C ARG A 283 -9.82 -50.99 4.03
N GLU A 284 -8.56 -51.41 4.25
CA GLU A 284 -8.21 -52.33 5.36
C GLU A 284 -8.19 -51.67 6.77
N ARG A 285 -8.01 -50.35 6.89
CA ARG A 285 -8.05 -49.68 8.19
C ARG A 285 -9.41 -49.05 8.46
N LYS A 286 -10.12 -49.61 9.45
CA LYS A 286 -11.50 -49.17 9.75
C LYS A 286 -11.59 -47.82 10.43
N THR A 287 -10.68 -47.47 11.33
CA THR A 287 -10.79 -46.28 12.16
C THR A 287 -9.87 -45.15 11.71
N VAL A 288 -8.53 -45.28 11.89
CA VAL A 288 -7.57 -44.27 11.46
C VAL A 288 -6.93 -44.73 10.16
N ARG A 289 -7.23 -44.03 9.08
CA ARG A 289 -6.80 -44.39 7.71
C ARG A 289 -5.52 -43.66 7.30
N GLU A 290 -5.27 -42.48 7.88
CA GLU A 290 -4.11 -41.64 7.61
C GLU A 290 -3.78 -40.85 8.85
N LEU A 291 -2.48 -40.70 9.16
CA LEU A 291 -2.01 -39.82 10.22
C LEU A 291 -0.65 -39.29 9.84
N SER A 292 -0.49 -37.98 9.81
CA SER A 292 0.79 -37.29 9.59
C SER A 292 0.90 -36.05 10.42
N VAL A 293 2.12 -35.75 10.83
CA VAL A 293 2.50 -34.50 11.46
C VAL A 293 3.53 -33.77 10.60
N ARG A 294 3.51 -32.46 10.60
CA ARG A 294 4.44 -31.64 9.86
C ARG A 294 4.93 -30.47 10.70
N ALA A 295 6.16 -30.04 10.46
CA ALA A 295 6.72 -28.82 10.98
C ALA A 295 7.52 -28.14 9.88
N SER A 296 7.46 -26.82 9.83
CA SER A 296 8.25 -26.02 8.91
C SER A 296 8.82 -24.78 9.56
N TRP A 297 9.97 -24.37 9.07
CA TRP A 297 10.61 -23.12 9.39
C TRP A 297 11.29 -22.57 8.13
N GLY A 298 11.16 -21.26 7.90
CA GLY A 298 11.85 -20.66 6.79
C GLY A 298 11.82 -19.14 6.83
N GLU A 299 12.73 -18.56 6.07
CA GLU A 299 12.75 -17.13 5.81
C GLU A 299 12.42 -16.86 4.35
N ALA A 300 11.67 -15.78 4.12
CA ALA A 300 11.40 -15.23 2.81
C ALA A 300 11.68 -13.75 2.81
N VAL A 301 12.30 -13.26 1.75
CA VAL A 301 12.60 -11.85 1.55
C VAL A 301 11.51 -11.23 0.69
N LYS A 302 11.07 -10.04 1.06
CA LYS A 302 10.21 -9.19 0.24
C LYS A 302 11.03 -8.00 -0.23
N LEU A 303 11.21 -7.89 -1.52
CA LEU A 303 11.86 -6.73 -2.13
C LEU A 303 11.00 -5.47 -1.93
N PRO A 304 11.61 -4.28 -1.81
CA PRO A 304 10.87 -3.03 -1.78
C PRO A 304 10.17 -2.81 -3.13
N SER A 305 9.06 -2.10 -3.09
CA SER A 305 8.39 -1.67 -4.33
C SER A 305 9.23 -0.59 -5.03
N PHE A 306 9.02 -0.45 -6.33
CA PHE A 306 9.68 0.58 -7.11
C PHE A 306 9.43 1.99 -6.53
N ALA A 307 8.19 2.27 -6.15
CA ALA A 307 7.80 3.52 -5.49
C ALA A 307 8.48 3.74 -4.11
N MET A 308 8.87 2.67 -3.42
CA MET A 308 9.64 2.78 -2.17
C MET A 308 11.12 3.11 -2.44
N LEU A 309 11.68 2.57 -3.53
CA LEU A 309 13.07 2.84 -3.92
C LEU A 309 13.24 4.21 -4.58
N PHE A 310 12.26 4.60 -5.39
CA PHE A 310 12.25 5.84 -6.16
C PHE A 310 10.94 6.59 -5.91
N PRO A 311 10.72 7.10 -4.69
CA PRO A 311 9.52 7.87 -4.41
C PRO A 311 9.56 9.21 -5.18
N MET A 312 8.37 9.72 -5.50
CA MET A 312 8.22 11.01 -6.17
C MET A 312 8.84 12.13 -5.32
N PRO A 313 9.64 13.02 -5.90
CA PRO A 313 10.18 14.17 -5.19
C PRO A 313 9.06 15.04 -4.61
N THR A 314 9.24 15.50 -3.40
CA THR A 314 8.37 16.51 -2.78
C THR A 314 9.00 17.88 -2.89
N TYR A 315 8.17 18.91 -2.86
CA TYR A 315 8.61 20.29 -2.94
C TYR A 315 8.05 21.07 -1.76
N ARG A 316 8.85 21.97 -1.22
CA ARG A 316 8.39 22.97 -0.29
C ARG A 316 8.33 24.29 -1.01
N ASP A 317 7.14 24.81 -1.15
CA ASP A 317 6.85 26.09 -1.80
C ASP A 317 6.45 27.09 -0.72
N ILE A 318 7.37 28.00 -0.38
CA ILE A 318 7.18 28.97 0.68
C ILE A 318 6.84 30.30 0.03
N ARG A 319 5.67 30.85 0.32
CA ARG A 319 5.32 32.22 -0.10
C ARG A 319 6.13 33.21 0.73
N VAL A 320 7.08 33.89 0.08
CA VAL A 320 8.02 34.83 0.72
C VAL A 320 7.63 36.29 0.60
N PHE A 321 6.68 36.57 -0.29
CA PHE A 321 6.13 37.91 -0.48
C PHE A 321 4.72 37.82 -1.07
N THR A 322 3.86 38.76 -0.72
CA THR A 322 2.57 38.96 -1.35
C THR A 322 2.20 40.45 -1.34
N SER A 323 1.63 40.91 -2.43
CA SER A 323 1.04 42.25 -2.54
C SER A 323 -0.18 42.20 -3.43
N THR A 324 -1.23 42.94 -3.08
CA THR A 324 -2.46 43.02 -3.88
C THR A 324 -2.62 44.46 -4.38
N THR A 325 -2.84 44.64 -5.69
CA THR A 325 -3.19 45.95 -6.25
C THR A 325 -4.69 46.21 -6.10
N ASN A 326 -5.04 47.43 -5.74
CA ASN A 326 -6.45 47.81 -5.47
C ASN A 326 -7.30 47.87 -6.72
N SER A 327 -6.74 48.11 -7.91
CA SER A 327 -7.48 48.36 -9.14
C SER A 327 -7.80 47.13 -10.00
N SER A 328 -7.04 46.03 -9.86
CA SER A 328 -7.16 44.85 -10.72
C SER A 328 -7.38 43.53 -10.01
N ASN A 329 -7.43 43.51 -8.68
CA ASN A 329 -7.50 42.31 -7.85
C ASN A 329 -6.39 41.27 -8.18
N ILE A 330 -5.25 41.70 -8.73
CA ILE A 330 -4.12 40.88 -9.01
C ILE A 330 -3.25 40.84 -7.76
N SER A 331 -3.00 39.65 -7.25
CA SER A 331 -2.04 39.41 -6.21
C SER A 331 -0.68 39.05 -6.84
N TYR A 332 0.36 39.77 -6.45
CA TYR A 332 1.74 39.47 -6.81
C TYR A 332 2.34 38.63 -5.70
N ASP A 333 2.51 37.35 -5.94
CA ASP A 333 3.08 36.40 -5.00
C ASP A 333 4.49 36.01 -5.45
N ALA A 334 5.46 36.05 -4.52
CA ALA A 334 6.77 35.46 -4.73
C ALA A 334 6.93 34.22 -3.84
N TYR A 335 7.53 33.19 -4.41
CA TYR A 335 7.76 31.91 -3.74
C TYR A 335 9.24 31.54 -3.73
N TYR A 336 9.69 30.99 -2.61
CA TYR A 336 10.91 30.22 -2.53
C TYR A 336 10.55 28.75 -2.77
N ILE A 337 11.00 28.20 -3.89
CA ILE A 337 10.84 26.79 -4.23
C ILE A 337 12.04 26.03 -3.69
N GLN A 338 11.80 25.01 -2.89
CA GLN A 338 12.82 24.12 -2.37
C GLN A 338 12.47 22.68 -2.73
N PRO A 339 13.16 22.08 -3.71
CA PRO A 339 12.98 20.66 -4.01
C PRO A 339 13.45 19.82 -2.82
N ARG A 340 12.60 18.83 -2.46
CA ARG A 340 12.88 17.84 -1.43
C ARG A 340 12.99 16.49 -2.11
N SER A 341 14.19 16.10 -2.49
CA SER A 341 14.39 14.74 -2.94
C SER A 341 14.12 13.78 -1.78
N VAL A 342 13.29 12.76 -2.01
CA VAL A 342 13.27 11.62 -1.12
C VAL A 342 14.61 10.94 -1.27
N GLN A 343 15.43 11.05 -0.25
CA GLN A 343 16.79 10.55 -0.29
C GLN A 343 16.75 9.02 -0.32
N TYR A 344 17.63 8.42 -1.10
CA TYR A 344 17.92 7.01 -0.97
C TYR A 344 18.39 6.73 0.45
N ASN A 345 17.90 5.62 1.01
CA ASN A 345 18.50 5.07 2.21
C ASN A 345 19.40 3.89 1.81
N PRO A 346 20.72 4.08 1.70
CA PRO A 346 21.64 3.00 1.32
C PRO A 346 21.67 1.86 2.35
N ASP A 347 21.26 2.14 3.59
CA ASP A 347 21.18 1.16 4.67
C ASP A 347 19.84 0.42 4.74
N LEU A 348 18.93 0.67 3.78
CA LEU A 348 17.64 0.03 3.73
C LEU A 348 17.78 -1.49 3.63
N LYS A 349 17.32 -2.18 4.66
CA LYS A 349 17.34 -3.65 4.73
C LYS A 349 16.11 -4.23 4.07
N TRP A 350 16.28 -5.34 3.32
CA TRP A 350 15.14 -6.05 2.78
C TRP A 350 14.25 -6.58 3.89
N GLN A 351 12.95 -6.41 3.73
CA GLN A 351 11.96 -6.96 4.65
C GLN A 351 12.06 -8.49 4.63
N ARG A 352 12.13 -9.11 5.81
CA ARG A 352 12.17 -10.56 5.97
C ARG A 352 10.91 -11.05 6.68
N ASN A 353 10.36 -12.13 6.19
CA ASN A 353 9.29 -12.86 6.84
C ASN A 353 9.83 -14.20 7.34
N ARG A 354 9.89 -14.38 8.65
CA ARG A 354 10.25 -15.64 9.29
C ARG A 354 8.97 -16.38 9.63
N MET A 355 8.79 -17.54 9.02
CA MET A 355 7.59 -18.37 9.17
C MET A 355 7.93 -19.64 9.93
N MET A 356 7.09 -20.00 10.90
CA MET A 356 7.11 -21.26 11.64
C MET A 356 5.72 -21.86 11.58
N GLU A 357 5.64 -23.14 11.34
CA GLU A 357 4.38 -23.85 11.24
C GLU A 357 4.48 -25.25 11.83
N ILE A 358 3.43 -25.70 12.50
CA ILE A 358 3.21 -27.10 12.90
C ILE A 358 1.82 -27.51 12.43
N GLY A 359 1.70 -28.73 11.89
CA GLY A 359 0.42 -29.21 11.38
C GLY A 359 0.19 -30.68 11.66
N LEU A 360 -1.07 -31.03 11.77
CA LEU A 360 -1.60 -32.38 11.92
C LEU A 360 -2.57 -32.64 10.76
N GLU A 361 -2.39 -33.76 10.07
CA GLU A 361 -3.30 -34.24 9.06
C GLU A 361 -3.73 -35.67 9.41
N THR A 362 -5.01 -35.94 9.42
CA THR A 362 -5.54 -37.27 9.75
C THR A 362 -6.78 -37.59 8.93
N ASN A 363 -7.04 -38.89 8.75
CA ASN A 363 -8.28 -39.39 8.22
C ASN A 363 -8.86 -40.42 9.20
N ILE A 364 -9.94 -40.05 9.89
CA ILE A 364 -10.62 -40.88 10.88
C ILE A 364 -12.01 -41.22 10.36
N LEU A 365 -12.31 -42.54 10.20
CA LEU A 365 -13.61 -43.05 9.71
C LEU A 365 -14.05 -42.46 8.35
N GLY A 366 -13.09 -41.96 7.56
CA GLY A 366 -13.35 -41.29 6.29
C GLY A 366 -13.43 -39.77 6.36
N ASN A 367 -13.46 -39.18 7.58
CA ASN A 367 -13.34 -37.74 7.78
C ASN A 367 -11.89 -37.32 7.70
N LYS A 368 -11.59 -36.37 6.81
CA LYS A 368 -10.24 -35.81 6.71
C LYS A 368 -10.18 -34.54 7.56
N ILE A 369 -9.19 -34.47 8.41
CA ILE A 369 -8.96 -33.35 9.32
C ILE A 369 -7.55 -32.83 9.07
N SER A 370 -7.42 -31.54 8.84
CA SER A 370 -6.17 -30.81 8.81
C SER A 370 -6.23 -29.67 9.84
N LEU A 371 -5.25 -29.62 10.71
CA LEU A 371 -5.08 -28.55 11.70
C LEU A 371 -3.67 -28.00 11.57
N THR A 372 -3.54 -26.70 11.49
CA THR A 372 -2.25 -25.99 11.36
C THR A 372 -2.19 -24.84 12.33
N ALA A 373 -1.08 -24.74 13.06
CA ALA A 373 -0.76 -23.54 13.84
C ALA A 373 0.52 -22.91 13.28
N PHE A 374 0.56 -21.59 13.19
CA PHE A 374 1.70 -20.88 12.65
C PHE A 374 2.02 -19.58 13.39
N ARG A 375 3.27 -19.17 13.28
CA ARG A 375 3.76 -17.84 13.60
C ARG A 375 4.47 -17.27 12.38
N ASN A 376 4.08 -16.07 11.98
CA ASN A 376 4.79 -15.30 10.97
C ASN A 376 5.31 -14.02 11.61
N ARG A 377 6.64 -13.82 11.57
CA ARG A 377 7.32 -12.65 12.10
C ARG A 377 7.93 -11.86 10.97
N THR A 378 7.43 -10.63 10.76
CA THR A 378 7.98 -9.70 9.78
C THR A 378 9.03 -8.84 10.45
N LEU A 379 10.25 -8.87 9.91
CA LEU A 379 11.39 -8.06 10.32
C LEU A 379 11.67 -7.00 9.26
N ASN A 380 12.16 -5.83 9.66
CA ASN A 380 12.54 -4.74 8.78
C ASN A 380 11.39 -4.33 7.84
N SER A 381 10.15 -4.20 8.35
CA SER A 381 9.03 -3.74 7.52
C SER A 381 9.31 -2.34 7.01
N TYR A 382 8.95 -2.09 5.72
CA TYR A 382 9.18 -0.81 5.09
C TYR A 382 8.25 0.26 5.60
N ARG A 383 8.80 1.47 5.74
CA ARG A 383 8.07 2.69 6.07
C ARG A 383 8.69 3.88 5.35
N ILE A 384 7.98 4.98 5.28
CA ILE A 384 8.53 6.29 4.99
C ILE A 384 8.70 7.02 6.32
N SER A 385 9.91 7.46 6.60
CA SER A 385 10.26 8.27 7.77
C SER A 385 10.41 9.73 7.36
N SER A 386 10.09 10.65 8.27
CA SER A 386 10.35 12.08 8.11
C SER A 386 11.56 12.48 8.93
N HIS A 387 12.35 13.35 8.35
CA HIS A 387 13.42 14.10 8.97
C HIS A 387 13.21 15.58 8.67
N TYR A 388 13.75 16.49 9.49
CA TYR A 388 13.56 17.91 9.30
C TYR A 388 14.90 18.60 9.08
N ASP A 389 15.09 19.10 7.86
CA ASP A 389 16.26 19.89 7.53
C ASP A 389 16.11 21.33 8.02
N ARG A 390 17.24 21.94 8.44
CA ARG A 390 17.30 23.35 8.78
C ARG A 390 17.41 24.16 7.50
N THR A 391 16.43 25.04 7.27
CA THR A 391 16.35 25.87 6.06
C THR A 391 16.29 27.35 6.42
N THR A 392 17.00 28.15 5.64
CA THR A 392 16.91 29.62 5.71
C THR A 392 16.39 30.18 4.40
N TYR A 393 15.60 31.24 4.47
CA TYR A 393 15.12 31.95 3.29
C TYR A 393 14.86 33.42 3.61
N SER A 394 14.89 34.30 2.58
CA SER A 394 14.52 35.69 2.70
C SER A 394 13.01 35.86 2.67
N TYR A 395 12.45 36.56 3.62
CA TYR A 395 11.03 36.89 3.71
C TYR A 395 10.85 38.42 3.63
N THR A 396 9.97 38.89 2.75
CA THR A 396 9.63 40.29 2.58
C THR A 396 8.20 40.52 3.04
N SER A 397 8.01 41.31 4.10
CA SER A 397 6.67 41.65 4.55
C SER A 397 6.09 42.80 3.70
N ASP A 398 4.73 42.83 3.63
CA ASP A 398 3.99 43.91 2.96
C ASP A 398 4.04 45.26 3.70
N ALA A 399 4.51 45.27 4.95
CA ALA A 399 4.67 46.51 5.76
C ALA A 399 5.55 47.56 5.08
N GLY A 400 6.58 47.12 4.32
CA GLY A 400 7.42 48.04 3.53
C GLY A 400 6.69 48.78 2.43
N LEU A 401 5.54 48.27 1.96
CA LEU A 401 4.75 48.86 0.86
C LEU A 401 4.12 50.22 1.23
N ALA A 402 3.85 50.44 2.51
CA ALA A 402 3.24 51.70 2.98
C ALA A 402 4.13 52.94 2.80
N ASN A 403 5.46 52.75 2.75
CA ASN A 403 6.45 53.82 2.71
C ASN A 403 7.01 54.10 1.30
N LEU A 404 6.53 53.38 0.28
CA LEU A 404 7.01 53.54 -1.10
C LEU A 404 6.50 54.82 -1.72
N ALA A 405 7.40 55.53 -2.42
CA ALA A 405 7.04 56.70 -3.21
C ALA A 405 6.22 56.35 -4.47
N ILE A 406 6.37 55.12 -4.97
CA ILE A 406 5.69 54.59 -6.17
C ILE A 406 4.21 54.34 -5.84
N PRO A 407 3.25 54.96 -6.58
CA PRO A 407 1.82 54.68 -6.40
C PRO A 407 1.47 53.21 -6.56
N ALA A 408 0.52 52.70 -5.76
CA ALA A 408 0.16 51.28 -5.74
C ALA A 408 -0.17 50.68 -7.13
N ASP A 409 -0.86 51.43 -7.99
CA ASP A 409 -1.25 50.97 -9.32
C ASP A 409 -0.10 51.03 -10.36
N ASP A 410 0.99 51.69 -10.06
CA ASP A 410 2.18 51.79 -10.93
C ASP A 410 3.33 50.87 -10.49
N ARG A 411 3.12 50.04 -9.47
CA ARG A 411 4.12 49.11 -8.95
C ARG A 411 4.29 47.89 -9.80
N VAL A 412 5.53 47.59 -10.17
CA VAL A 412 5.93 46.35 -10.80
C VAL A 412 6.93 45.64 -9.88
N PHE A 413 6.62 44.43 -9.47
CA PHE A 413 7.44 43.69 -8.53
C PHE A 413 8.35 42.72 -9.26
N ALA A 414 9.60 42.62 -8.80
CA ALA A 414 10.56 41.61 -9.23
C ALA A 414 11.21 40.99 -7.99
N VAL A 415 11.59 39.72 -8.08
CA VAL A 415 12.36 39.01 -7.04
C VAL A 415 13.67 38.54 -7.63
N ASP A 416 14.77 38.78 -6.90
CA ASP A 416 16.06 38.20 -7.26
C ASP A 416 16.03 36.66 -7.00
N ALA A 417 16.31 35.88 -8.03
CA ALA A 417 16.17 34.42 -7.99
C ALA A 417 17.11 33.75 -6.97
N SER A 418 18.20 34.38 -6.59
CA SER A 418 19.21 33.83 -5.67
C SER A 418 19.06 34.30 -4.24
N SER A 419 18.82 35.60 -4.05
CA SER A 419 18.77 36.22 -2.74
C SER A 419 17.36 36.38 -2.15
N GLY A 420 16.32 36.33 -3.01
CA GLY A 420 14.93 36.56 -2.60
C GLY A 420 14.58 38.03 -2.32
N ILE A 421 15.47 38.96 -2.65
CA ILE A 421 15.24 40.38 -2.47
C ILE A 421 14.18 40.84 -3.46
N VAL A 422 13.13 41.50 -2.93
CA VAL A 422 12.05 42.06 -3.74
C VAL A 422 12.33 43.51 -4.07
N THR A 423 12.28 43.85 -5.35
CA THR A 423 12.44 45.21 -5.87
C THR A 423 11.11 45.69 -6.49
N VAL A 424 10.76 46.92 -6.23
CA VAL A 424 9.58 47.60 -6.81
C VAL A 424 10.05 48.62 -7.80
N SER A 425 9.56 48.54 -9.03
CA SER A 425 9.84 49.53 -10.09
C SER A 425 8.55 50.28 -10.46
N ASP A 426 8.74 51.54 -10.87
CA ASP A 426 7.64 52.34 -11.41
C ASP A 426 7.39 52.01 -12.87
N ARG A 427 6.18 51.51 -13.15
CA ARG A 427 5.72 51.22 -14.52
C ARG A 427 5.79 52.40 -15.47
N THR A 428 5.62 53.63 -14.93
CA THR A 428 5.69 54.87 -15.70
C THR A 428 7.14 55.32 -15.94
N GLY A 429 8.10 54.77 -15.27
CA GLY A 429 9.53 55.11 -15.34
C GLY A 429 9.88 56.48 -14.77
N LYS A 430 8.99 57.14 -14.01
CA LYS A 430 9.19 58.48 -13.44
C LYS A 430 9.94 58.44 -12.10
N LEU A 431 9.80 57.39 -11.34
CA LEU A 431 10.38 57.21 -10.05
C LEU A 431 11.45 56.09 -10.08
N PRO A 432 12.54 56.21 -9.27
CA PRO A 432 13.55 55.17 -9.19
C PRO A 432 12.97 53.89 -8.57
N SER A 433 13.58 52.76 -8.89
CA SER A 433 13.26 51.48 -8.26
C SER A 433 13.66 51.49 -6.79
N GLU A 434 12.86 50.86 -5.96
CA GLU A 434 13.06 50.74 -4.51
C GLU A 434 13.19 49.29 -4.10
N VAL A 435 14.08 48.98 -3.15
CA VAL A 435 14.24 47.63 -2.56
C VAL A 435 13.39 47.56 -1.31
N LEU A 436 12.56 46.49 -1.19
CA LEU A 436 11.78 46.28 0.01
C LEU A 436 12.63 45.71 1.16
N PRO A 437 12.34 46.13 2.40
CA PRO A 437 12.95 45.52 3.59
C PRO A 437 12.64 44.04 3.66
N HIS A 438 13.65 43.24 3.97
CA HIS A 438 13.53 41.81 4.09
C HIS A 438 14.24 41.29 5.33
N GLU A 439 13.79 40.09 5.80
CA GLU A 439 14.37 39.44 6.97
C GLU A 439 14.74 37.99 6.58
N THR A 440 15.76 37.44 7.24
CA THR A 440 16.13 36.05 7.08
C THR A 440 15.34 35.19 8.05
N TYR A 441 14.46 34.33 7.51
CA TYR A 441 13.69 33.37 8.28
C TYR A 441 14.42 32.04 8.37
N LYS A 442 14.32 31.41 9.54
CA LYS A 442 14.87 30.11 9.87
C LYS A 442 13.71 29.17 10.13
N GLU A 443 13.68 28.07 9.45
CA GLU A 443 12.55 27.14 9.53
C GLU A 443 12.98 25.68 9.38
N PHE A 444 12.26 24.79 10.02
CA PHE A 444 12.38 23.36 9.81
C PHE A 444 11.55 22.93 8.60
N ALA A 445 12.16 22.17 7.71
CA ALA A 445 11.52 21.71 6.49
C ALA A 445 11.54 20.18 6.43
N PRO A 446 10.38 19.51 6.32
CA PRO A 446 10.33 18.06 6.29
C PRO A 446 10.99 17.51 5.03
N SER A 447 11.81 16.50 5.19
CA SER A 447 12.28 15.60 4.14
C SER A 447 11.84 14.17 4.47
N TYR A 448 11.66 13.37 3.44
CA TYR A 448 11.15 12.00 3.59
C TYR A 448 12.15 11.02 3.00
N TYR A 449 12.31 9.86 3.63
CA TYR A 449 13.18 8.81 3.14
C TYR A 449 12.62 7.41 3.47
N PRO A 450 12.89 6.42 2.61
CA PRO A 450 12.57 5.03 2.91
C PRO A 450 13.36 4.54 4.13
N ASP A 451 12.70 3.84 5.03
CA ASP A 451 13.30 3.33 6.26
C ASP A 451 12.69 1.99 6.63
N ASN A 452 13.28 1.33 7.61
CA ASN A 452 12.78 0.09 8.19
C ASN A 452 12.22 0.35 9.59
N GLU A 453 11.07 -0.26 9.88
CA GLU A 453 10.56 -0.34 11.25
C GLU A 453 11.45 -1.28 12.09
N ILE A 454 11.94 -0.80 13.23
CA ILE A 454 12.80 -1.57 14.13
C ILE A 454 12.04 -2.68 14.85
N ASN A 455 10.74 -2.47 15.11
CA ASN A 455 9.92 -3.41 15.85
C ASN A 455 9.33 -4.47 14.92
N PRO A 456 9.53 -5.78 15.22
CA PRO A 456 8.95 -6.84 14.42
C PRO A 456 7.42 -6.87 14.52
N ILE A 457 6.77 -7.27 13.42
CA ILE A 457 5.34 -7.52 13.39
C ILE A 457 5.09 -9.01 13.55
N ASP A 458 4.41 -9.41 14.61
CA ASP A 458 4.05 -10.80 14.87
C ASP A 458 2.60 -11.10 14.46
N ARG A 459 2.44 -12.21 13.72
CA ARG A 459 1.15 -12.81 13.36
C ARG A 459 1.11 -14.25 13.82
N TYR A 460 0.06 -14.61 14.52
CA TYR A 460 -0.22 -15.99 14.95
C TYR A 460 -1.51 -16.44 14.32
N GLY A 461 -1.60 -17.71 13.96
CA GLY A 461 -2.82 -18.27 13.42
C GLY A 461 -2.96 -19.76 13.70
N ILE A 462 -4.23 -20.16 13.73
CA ILE A 462 -4.65 -21.56 13.72
C ILE A 462 -5.65 -21.71 12.59
N GLU A 463 -5.42 -22.67 11.73
CA GLU A 463 -6.29 -22.99 10.58
C GLU A 463 -6.75 -24.44 10.69
N TRP A 464 -7.99 -24.70 10.33
CA TRP A 464 -8.56 -26.04 10.30
C TRP A 464 -9.37 -26.26 9.06
N VAL A 465 -9.35 -27.51 8.58
CA VAL A 465 -10.20 -28.02 7.52
C VAL A 465 -10.69 -29.41 7.93
N VAL A 466 -11.99 -29.62 7.88
CA VAL A 466 -12.63 -30.91 8.13
C VAL A 466 -13.51 -31.24 6.93
N ASP A 467 -13.08 -32.22 6.12
CA ASP A 467 -13.93 -32.81 5.10
C ASP A 467 -14.60 -34.06 5.68
N PHE A 468 -15.88 -34.01 5.90
CA PHE A 468 -16.65 -35.16 6.42
C PHE A 468 -16.75 -36.27 5.39
N ALA A 469 -16.87 -37.48 5.87
CA ALA A 469 -17.17 -38.63 5.00
C ALA A 469 -18.44 -38.38 4.21
N LYS A 470 -18.39 -38.64 2.90
CA LYS A 470 -19.55 -38.44 2.01
C LYS A 470 -20.78 -39.22 2.50
N ILE A 471 -21.89 -38.54 2.67
CA ILE A 471 -23.18 -39.09 3.01
C ILE A 471 -23.72 -39.78 1.73
N LYS A 472 -23.49 -41.08 1.59
CA LYS A 472 -23.77 -41.82 0.36
C LYS A 472 -25.25 -41.82 -0.05
N ALA A 473 -26.15 -41.90 0.93
CA ALA A 473 -27.59 -41.89 0.67
C ALA A 473 -28.07 -40.60 0.00
N LEU A 474 -27.48 -39.47 0.37
CA LEU A 474 -27.81 -38.14 -0.15
C LEU A 474 -26.81 -37.65 -1.21
N GLN A 475 -25.76 -38.42 -1.49
CA GLN A 475 -24.64 -37.98 -2.33
C GLN A 475 -24.06 -36.61 -1.91
N THR A 476 -24.08 -36.31 -0.59
CA THR A 476 -23.75 -35.03 -0.01
C THR A 476 -22.37 -35.08 0.61
N GLU A 477 -21.60 -34.03 0.35
CA GLU A 477 -20.30 -33.74 0.96
C GLU A 477 -20.45 -32.51 1.86
N VAL A 478 -19.87 -32.57 3.07
CA VAL A 478 -19.86 -31.48 4.02
C VAL A 478 -18.41 -31.14 4.35
N ARG A 479 -18.07 -29.88 4.23
CA ARG A 479 -16.78 -29.33 4.60
C ARG A 479 -16.95 -28.23 5.62
N VAL A 480 -16.13 -28.26 6.66
CA VAL A 480 -15.98 -27.16 7.63
C VAL A 480 -14.56 -26.69 7.58
N ASP A 481 -14.36 -25.43 7.29
CA ASP A 481 -13.04 -24.80 7.32
C ASP A 481 -13.09 -23.50 8.12
N GLY A 482 -11.95 -23.09 8.66
CA GLY A 482 -11.89 -21.86 9.41
C GLY A 482 -10.49 -21.49 9.85
N SER A 483 -10.42 -20.33 10.49
CA SER A 483 -9.17 -19.80 10.98
C SER A 483 -9.37 -18.86 12.18
N TRP A 484 -8.40 -18.89 13.07
CA TRP A 484 -8.18 -17.87 14.08
C TRP A 484 -6.86 -17.17 13.80
N TYR A 485 -6.87 -15.84 13.76
CA TYR A 485 -5.68 -15.02 13.59
C TYR A 485 -5.56 -13.98 14.69
N SER A 486 -4.33 -13.72 15.10
CA SER A 486 -3.95 -12.62 15.97
C SER A 486 -2.78 -11.86 15.35
N TYR A 487 -2.89 -10.55 15.29
CA TYR A 487 -1.92 -9.64 14.70
C TYR A 487 -1.68 -8.47 15.63
N LYS A 488 -0.41 -8.14 15.89
CA LYS A 488 -0.02 -6.91 16.60
C LYS A 488 1.09 -6.23 15.81
N SER A 489 0.91 -4.94 15.54
CA SER A 489 1.89 -4.06 14.93
C SER A 489 2.10 -2.86 15.83
N LEU A 490 3.34 -2.46 16.05
CA LEU A 490 3.71 -1.33 16.87
C LEU A 490 4.94 -0.64 16.26
N GLY A 491 4.85 0.65 15.95
CA GLY A 491 5.96 1.45 15.47
C GLY A 491 6.74 2.02 16.66
N LEU A 492 8.05 1.75 16.70
CA LEU A 492 8.94 2.17 17.79
C LEU A 492 10.11 3.03 17.34
N ASN A 493 10.23 3.33 16.03
CA ASN A 493 11.26 4.27 15.57
C ASN A 493 11.04 5.66 16.19
N LEU A 494 12.12 6.29 16.58
CA LEU A 494 12.08 7.68 17.02
C LEU A 494 12.03 8.58 15.79
N LEU A 495 10.99 9.41 15.67
CA LEU A 495 10.74 10.27 14.51
C LEU A 495 10.69 11.73 14.90
N GLU A 496 11.20 12.55 14.02
CA GLU A 496 11.13 14.01 14.13
C GLU A 496 9.79 14.53 13.64
N TYR A 497 9.30 15.55 14.30
CA TYR A 497 8.12 16.30 13.89
C TYR A 497 8.18 17.74 14.39
N SER A 498 7.84 18.68 13.49
CA SER A 498 7.58 20.07 13.81
C SER A 498 6.11 20.38 13.54
N PRO A 499 5.38 21.04 14.45
CA PRO A 499 3.97 21.35 14.25
C PRO A 499 3.77 22.36 13.11
N VAL A 500 2.54 22.40 12.59
CA VAL A 500 2.13 23.37 11.54
C VAL A 500 1.90 24.76 12.13
N ALA A 501 2.42 25.07 13.31
CA ALA A 501 2.39 26.42 13.84
C ALA A 501 3.25 27.32 12.94
N SER A 502 2.66 28.40 12.42
CA SER A 502 3.37 29.30 11.49
C SER A 502 4.43 30.13 12.19
N HIS A 503 4.22 30.47 13.46
CA HIS A 503 5.10 31.38 14.19
C HIS A 503 5.39 30.90 15.62
N ALA A 504 6.56 31.27 16.13
CA ALA A 504 6.90 31.13 17.53
C ALA A 504 6.08 32.11 18.39
N ALA A 505 5.71 31.70 19.58
CA ALA A 505 4.82 32.43 20.46
C ALA A 505 5.37 33.87 20.78
N GLY A 506 4.48 34.85 20.62
CA GLY A 506 4.81 36.27 20.85
C GLY A 506 5.69 36.90 19.78
N THR A 507 5.91 36.25 18.63
CA THR A 507 6.73 36.77 17.53
C THR A 507 6.06 36.54 16.19
N ASN A 508 6.62 37.15 15.14
CA ASN A 508 6.27 36.84 13.73
C ASN A 508 7.31 35.90 13.07
N LEU A 509 8.29 35.43 13.85
CA LEU A 509 9.30 34.50 13.33
C LEU A 509 8.73 33.10 13.18
N PRO A 510 9.20 32.32 12.19
CA PRO A 510 8.78 30.96 12.02
C PRO A 510 9.00 30.11 13.27
N TYR A 511 8.14 29.11 13.46
CA TYR A 511 8.28 28.17 14.56
C TYR A 511 9.61 27.38 14.46
N ASN A 512 10.35 27.29 15.56
CA ASN A 512 11.76 26.86 15.56
C ASN A 512 12.07 25.66 16.47
N LEU A 513 11.06 24.84 16.87
CA LEU A 513 11.25 23.64 17.67
C LEU A 513 10.92 22.38 16.89
N ILE A 514 11.59 21.28 17.20
CA ILE A 514 11.30 19.93 16.74
C ILE A 514 11.12 19.00 17.94
N GLY A 515 10.08 18.16 17.89
CA GLY A 515 9.88 17.08 18.84
C GLY A 515 10.27 15.72 18.24
N HIS A 516 10.81 14.83 19.10
CA HIS A 516 11.16 13.45 18.76
C HIS A 516 10.15 12.49 19.42
N TYR A 517 9.44 11.70 18.61
CA TYR A 517 8.32 10.88 19.06
C TYR A 517 8.54 9.40 18.73
N ILE A 518 8.27 8.51 19.67
CA ILE A 518 8.27 7.06 19.42
C ILE A 518 7.14 6.71 18.44
N GLY A 519 7.47 6.15 17.28
CA GLY A 519 6.51 5.74 16.26
C GLY A 519 5.77 6.89 15.53
N GLY A 520 6.16 8.15 15.77
CA GLY A 520 5.59 9.34 15.15
C GLY A 520 4.71 10.17 16.09
N ASN A 521 4.25 11.31 15.60
CA ASN A 521 3.49 12.31 16.38
C ASN A 521 1.98 12.04 16.45
N ALA A 522 1.46 11.04 15.74
CA ALA A 522 0.02 10.71 15.78
C ALA A 522 -0.41 10.19 17.15
N TYR A 523 -1.72 10.19 17.42
CA TYR A 523 -2.27 9.66 18.69
C TYR A 523 -1.98 8.17 18.88
N SER A 524 -1.74 7.42 17.81
CA SER A 524 -1.45 6.00 17.86
C SER A 524 -0.16 5.66 17.14
N ASN A 525 0.52 4.62 17.58
CA ASN A 525 1.68 4.06 16.91
C ASN A 525 1.52 2.57 16.57
N GLY A 526 0.30 2.02 16.73
CA GLY A 526 0.07 0.61 16.43
C GLY A 526 -1.38 0.16 16.47
N SER A 527 -1.56 -1.12 16.19
CA SER A 527 -2.87 -1.78 16.25
C SER A 527 -2.75 -3.25 16.63
N GLU A 528 -3.79 -3.76 17.28
CA GLU A 528 -4.00 -5.18 17.56
C GLU A 528 -5.32 -5.62 16.94
N THR A 529 -5.32 -6.76 16.25
CA THR A 529 -6.53 -7.36 15.70
C THR A 529 -6.57 -8.86 15.96
N LYS A 530 -7.78 -9.39 16.24
CA LYS A 530 -8.02 -10.83 16.35
C LYS A 530 -9.28 -11.18 15.58
N THR A 531 -9.23 -12.27 14.84
CA THR A 531 -10.39 -12.75 14.08
C THR A 531 -10.55 -14.24 14.24
N LEU A 532 -11.81 -14.68 14.30
CA LEU A 532 -12.19 -16.09 14.28
C LEU A 532 -13.30 -16.24 13.25
N ARG A 533 -13.02 -16.99 12.18
CA ARG A 533 -13.97 -17.24 11.09
C ARG A 533 -14.11 -18.72 10.86
N THR A 534 -15.31 -19.16 10.50
CA THR A 534 -15.55 -20.53 10.08
C THR A 534 -16.57 -20.56 8.96
N ASN A 535 -16.43 -21.51 8.05
CA ASN A 535 -17.32 -21.73 6.93
C ASN A 535 -17.83 -23.16 6.98
N ILE A 536 -19.07 -23.34 6.58
CA ILE A 536 -19.68 -24.66 6.36
C ILE A 536 -20.15 -24.72 4.92
N THR A 537 -19.58 -25.62 4.16
CA THR A 537 -19.96 -25.86 2.76
C THR A 537 -20.63 -27.22 2.65
N ILE A 538 -21.82 -27.24 2.08
CA ILE A 538 -22.60 -28.45 1.82
C ILE A 538 -22.79 -28.55 0.31
N THR A 539 -22.34 -29.64 -0.29
CA THR A 539 -22.50 -29.89 -1.73
C THR A 539 -23.18 -31.22 -1.95
N THR A 540 -24.32 -31.20 -2.62
CA THR A 540 -25.12 -32.39 -2.98
C THR A 540 -25.11 -32.58 -4.49
N HIS A 541 -24.66 -33.73 -4.92
CA HIS A 541 -24.73 -34.14 -6.32
C HIS A 541 -25.91 -35.05 -6.53
N ILE A 542 -26.83 -34.70 -7.43
CA ILE A 542 -28.05 -35.45 -7.75
C ILE A 542 -27.90 -36.03 -9.16
N PRO A 543 -27.30 -37.22 -9.30
CA PRO A 543 -26.93 -37.78 -10.63
C PRO A 543 -28.11 -38.00 -11.55
N LYS A 544 -29.25 -38.42 -11.00
CA LYS A 544 -30.48 -38.75 -11.79
C LYS A 544 -30.95 -37.56 -12.63
N VAL A 545 -30.78 -36.33 -12.10
CA VAL A 545 -31.17 -35.10 -12.79
C VAL A 545 -29.98 -34.28 -13.22
N ARG A 546 -28.74 -34.80 -13.09
CA ARG A 546 -27.51 -34.09 -13.41
C ARG A 546 -27.45 -32.69 -12.79
N MET A 547 -27.74 -32.62 -11.49
CA MET A 547 -27.70 -31.35 -10.73
C MET A 547 -26.67 -31.39 -9.61
N ILE A 548 -26.03 -30.28 -9.40
CA ILE A 548 -25.18 -30.02 -8.25
C ILE A 548 -25.77 -28.81 -7.48
N VAL A 549 -26.03 -29.01 -6.20
CA VAL A 549 -26.53 -27.97 -5.30
C VAL A 549 -25.46 -27.71 -4.26
N SER A 550 -25.05 -26.48 -4.11
CA SER A 550 -24.06 -26.07 -3.09
C SER A 550 -24.58 -24.90 -2.23
N ALA A 551 -24.44 -25.04 -0.94
CA ALA A 551 -24.72 -23.98 0.02
C ALA A 551 -23.46 -23.76 0.87
N LYS A 552 -23.09 -22.50 1.10
CA LYS A 552 -21.98 -22.10 1.96
C LYS A 552 -22.48 -21.11 2.98
N LEU A 553 -22.34 -21.44 4.26
CA LEU A 553 -22.52 -20.54 5.38
C LEU A 553 -21.15 -20.01 5.80
N GLU A 554 -20.99 -18.70 5.87
CA GLU A 554 -19.80 -18.00 6.35
C GLU A 554 -20.12 -17.33 7.67
N ALA A 555 -19.34 -17.63 8.70
CA ALA A 555 -19.51 -17.09 10.05
C ALA A 555 -18.24 -16.37 10.50
N SER A 556 -18.36 -15.11 10.87
CA SER A 556 -17.34 -14.36 11.62
C SER A 556 -17.73 -14.36 13.08
N LEU A 557 -17.07 -15.21 13.87
CA LEU A 557 -17.42 -15.44 15.27
C LEU A 557 -16.72 -14.49 16.23
N LEU A 558 -15.54 -13.98 15.85
CA LEU A 558 -14.80 -12.96 16.56
C LEU A 558 -14.20 -11.99 15.56
N LYS A 559 -14.46 -10.72 15.75
CA LYS A 559 -13.72 -9.63 15.17
C LYS A 559 -13.41 -8.63 16.27
N TYR A 560 -12.14 -8.60 16.65
CA TYR A 560 -11.61 -7.71 17.66
C TYR A 560 -10.58 -6.78 17.02
N SER A 561 -10.63 -5.50 17.38
CA SER A 561 -9.60 -4.53 17.04
C SER A 561 -9.35 -3.56 18.19
N ARG A 562 -8.12 -3.09 18.31
CA ARG A 562 -7.70 -2.06 19.24
C ARG A 562 -6.62 -1.21 18.59
N THR A 563 -6.75 0.09 18.72
CA THR A 563 -5.68 1.05 18.41
C THR A 563 -4.73 1.12 19.60
N LEU A 564 -3.43 1.15 19.34
CA LEU A 564 -2.38 1.16 20.37
C LEU A 564 -1.61 2.47 20.36
N SER A 565 -1.20 2.91 21.52
CA SER A 565 -0.25 4.00 21.74
C SER A 565 0.67 3.57 22.87
N GLU A 566 1.67 2.74 22.56
CA GLU A 566 2.49 2.04 23.54
C GLU A 566 3.98 2.21 23.20
N ASP A 567 4.83 2.27 24.22
CA ASP A 567 6.29 2.14 24.06
C ASP A 567 6.72 0.66 23.98
N ALA A 568 8.03 0.41 23.98
CA ALA A 568 8.59 -0.93 23.95
C ALA A 568 8.26 -1.78 25.21
N SER A 569 7.97 -1.15 26.32
CA SER A 569 7.58 -1.82 27.58
C SER A 569 6.07 -2.11 27.66
N GLY A 570 5.28 -1.52 26.75
CA GLY A 570 3.82 -1.55 26.76
C GLY A 570 3.20 -0.44 27.60
N ALA A 571 3.97 0.55 28.03
CA ALA A 571 3.43 1.72 28.71
C ALA A 571 2.70 2.64 27.71
N GLU A 572 1.59 3.20 28.13
CA GLU A 572 0.78 4.08 27.27
C GLU A 572 1.47 5.42 27.04
N LEU A 573 1.61 5.80 25.76
CA LEU A 573 2.17 7.08 25.31
C LEU A 573 1.09 8.17 25.19
N ALA A 574 -0.15 7.80 24.84
CA ALA A 574 -1.28 8.72 24.80
C ALA A 574 -1.89 8.85 26.21
N ARG A 575 -1.89 10.06 26.74
CA ARG A 575 -2.39 10.37 28.08
C ARG A 575 -3.72 11.10 27.99
N THR A 576 -4.60 10.89 28.96
CA THR A 576 -5.83 11.69 29.07
C THR A 576 -5.53 13.07 29.66
N ILE A 577 -6.47 14.00 29.53
CA ILE A 577 -6.32 15.34 30.12
C ILE A 577 -6.22 15.26 31.66
N ASN A 578 -6.90 14.32 32.28
CA ASN A 578 -6.82 14.12 33.72
C ASN A 578 -5.41 13.69 34.17
N ASP A 579 -4.73 12.86 33.38
CA ASP A 579 -3.38 12.37 33.68
C ASP A 579 -2.31 13.47 33.60
N ILE A 580 -2.61 14.60 32.95
CA ILE A 580 -1.69 15.73 32.70
C ILE A 580 -2.19 17.04 33.29
N SER A 581 -3.17 17.02 34.19
CA SER A 581 -3.80 18.21 34.72
C SER A 581 -2.81 19.15 35.43
N ASP A 582 -1.75 18.62 36.01
CA ASP A 582 -0.70 19.40 36.70
C ASP A 582 0.18 20.18 35.76
N ILE A 583 0.33 19.69 34.51
CA ILE A 583 1.17 20.29 33.48
C ILE A 583 0.41 21.38 32.71
N LEU A 584 -0.92 21.30 32.67
CA LEU A 584 -1.77 22.23 31.91
C LEU A 584 -1.77 23.65 32.52
N SER A 585 -1.72 24.66 31.64
CA SER A 585 -2.08 26.03 31.99
C SER A 585 -3.58 26.14 32.27
N LEU A 586 -4.01 27.21 32.96
CA LEU A 586 -5.44 27.46 33.21
C LEU A 586 -6.24 27.58 31.90
N SER A 587 -5.67 28.26 30.89
CA SER A 587 -6.28 28.38 29.57
C SER A 587 -6.44 27.02 28.89
N ASN A 588 -5.40 26.17 28.90
CA ASN A 588 -5.45 24.84 28.29
C ASN A 588 -6.42 23.92 29.05
N LYS A 589 -6.53 24.01 30.37
CA LYS A 589 -7.54 23.29 31.14
C LYS A 589 -8.96 23.61 30.68
N SER A 590 -9.24 24.87 30.36
CA SER A 590 -10.56 25.29 29.86
C SER A 590 -10.85 24.76 28.45
N ILE A 591 -9.86 24.82 27.56
CA ILE A 591 -10.02 24.39 26.15
C ILE A 591 -10.21 22.87 26.04
N TYR A 592 -9.47 22.10 26.84
CA TYR A 592 -9.46 20.64 26.79
C TYR A 592 -10.28 19.99 27.93
N ALA A 593 -11.26 20.68 28.47
CA ALA A 593 -12.05 20.26 29.62
C ALA A 593 -12.90 18.99 29.40
N THR A 594 -13.01 18.50 28.16
CA THR A 594 -13.75 17.28 27.85
C THR A 594 -12.88 16.04 28.02
N ASP A 595 -13.38 15.00 28.67
CA ASP A 595 -12.70 13.71 28.90
C ASP A 595 -12.39 12.93 27.61
N SER A 596 -12.69 13.48 26.45
CA SER A 596 -12.53 12.81 25.16
C SER A 596 -11.18 13.08 24.47
N TYR A 597 -10.39 14.05 24.97
CA TYR A 597 -9.08 14.35 24.43
C TYR A 597 -8.00 13.39 24.93
N VAL A 598 -7.09 13.06 24.00
CA VAL A 598 -5.81 12.46 24.31
C VAL A 598 -4.69 13.40 23.91
N VAL A 599 -3.63 13.38 24.69
CA VAL A 599 -2.41 14.17 24.46
C VAL A 599 -1.24 13.21 24.38
N ARG A 600 -0.40 13.43 23.37
CA ARG A 600 0.84 12.70 23.19
C ARG A 600 2.01 13.67 23.16
N PHE A 601 3.01 13.38 23.96
CA PHE A 601 4.21 14.19 24.09
C PHE A 601 5.37 13.59 23.30
N PRO A 602 6.32 14.42 22.81
CA PRO A 602 7.62 13.93 22.38
C PRO A 602 8.44 13.46 23.59
N GLU A 603 9.37 12.54 23.35
CA GLU A 603 10.36 12.13 24.36
C GLU A 603 11.37 13.25 24.62
N THR A 604 11.87 13.84 23.55
CA THR A 604 12.80 14.96 23.57
C THR A 604 12.42 16.00 22.53
N TYR A 605 13.03 17.17 22.62
CA TYR A 605 12.93 18.23 21.63
C TYR A 605 14.28 18.90 21.42
N CYS A 606 14.46 19.59 20.30
CA CYS A 606 15.58 20.48 20.06
C CYS A 606 15.10 21.79 19.41
N THR A 607 16.00 22.80 19.39
CA THR A 607 15.75 24.09 18.74
C THR A 607 16.42 24.14 17.36
N TYR A 608 16.05 25.12 16.54
CA TYR A 608 16.74 25.36 15.27
C TYR A 608 18.23 25.60 15.43
N ASP A 609 18.64 26.41 16.43
CA ASP A 609 20.03 26.79 16.64
C ASP A 609 20.84 25.77 17.47
N ASP A 610 20.17 24.89 18.27
CA ASP A 610 20.82 23.86 19.08
C ASP A 610 20.16 22.49 18.82
N PRO A 611 20.86 21.60 18.08
CA PRO A 611 20.36 20.26 17.76
C PRO A 611 20.38 19.27 18.94
N THR A 612 20.93 19.67 20.11
CA THR A 612 21.04 18.76 21.25
C THR A 612 19.65 18.39 21.79
N PRO A 613 19.28 17.09 21.83
CA PRO A 613 18.00 16.67 22.37
C PRO A 613 17.89 16.98 23.87
N ARG A 614 16.78 17.63 24.27
CA ARG A 614 16.44 17.98 25.65
C ARG A 614 15.18 17.24 26.08
N ASN A 615 15.10 16.86 27.36
CA ASN A 615 13.88 16.22 27.87
C ASN A 615 12.68 17.17 27.75
N TYR A 616 11.64 16.73 27.08
CA TYR A 616 10.50 17.57 26.77
C TYR A 616 9.65 17.93 28.00
N LEU A 617 9.24 16.90 28.79
CA LEU A 617 8.35 17.13 29.93
C LEU A 617 9.00 18.03 30.98
N SER A 618 10.27 17.80 31.29
CA SER A 618 11.01 18.65 32.25
C SER A 618 11.11 20.11 31.77
N ALA A 619 11.26 20.33 30.46
CA ALA A 619 11.29 21.68 29.90
C ALA A 619 9.90 22.37 29.98
N LEU A 620 8.83 21.64 29.67
CA LEU A 620 7.46 22.15 29.73
C LEU A 620 7.08 22.52 31.17
N GLU A 621 7.40 21.69 32.15
CA GLU A 621 7.19 21.94 33.57
C GLU A 621 8.00 23.13 34.08
N ALA A 622 9.27 23.24 33.67
CA ALA A 622 10.13 24.37 34.02
C ALA A 622 9.59 25.68 33.43
N ALA A 623 9.19 25.71 32.17
CA ALA A 623 8.61 26.90 31.55
C ALA A 623 7.31 27.34 32.27
N LYS A 624 6.45 26.38 32.67
CA LYS A 624 5.27 26.68 33.47
C LYS A 624 5.63 27.25 34.84
N ALA A 625 6.59 26.65 35.54
CA ALA A 625 7.01 27.08 36.87
C ALA A 625 7.68 28.45 36.90
N SER A 626 8.47 28.76 35.87
CA SER A 626 9.15 30.08 35.74
C SER A 626 8.19 31.18 35.27
N GLY A 627 6.99 30.85 34.79
CA GLY A 627 6.06 31.82 34.21
C GLY A 627 6.45 32.29 32.79
N ASP A 628 7.39 31.62 32.12
CA ASP A 628 7.72 31.89 30.72
C ASP A 628 6.61 31.37 29.79
N ILE A 629 5.59 32.21 29.59
CA ILE A 629 4.39 31.87 28.83
C ILE A 629 4.68 31.62 27.37
N ASN A 630 5.66 32.27 26.77
CA ASN A 630 6.02 32.11 25.37
C ASN A 630 6.69 30.75 25.15
N LEU A 631 7.70 30.41 25.92
CA LEU A 631 8.36 29.12 25.87
C LEU A 631 7.35 27.97 26.19
N TYR A 632 6.48 28.16 27.17
CA TYR A 632 5.44 27.20 27.49
C TYR A 632 4.52 26.95 26.29
N ASN A 633 4.06 28.02 25.62
CA ASN A 633 3.18 27.92 24.47
C ASN A 633 3.89 27.26 23.27
N ASP A 634 5.15 27.58 23.02
CA ASP A 634 5.95 26.95 21.97
C ASP A 634 6.14 25.46 22.22
N LEU A 635 6.53 25.08 23.43
CA LEU A 635 6.62 23.67 23.79
C LEU A 635 5.26 22.97 23.69
N TRP A 636 4.17 23.63 24.13
CA TRP A 636 2.83 23.07 24.04
C TRP A 636 2.34 22.82 22.60
N GLN A 637 2.86 23.54 21.62
CA GLN A 637 2.59 23.26 20.21
C GLN A 637 3.13 21.89 19.77
N LEU A 638 4.23 21.41 20.36
CA LEU A 638 4.74 20.07 20.11
C LEU A 638 3.84 18.97 20.67
N ALA A 639 3.02 19.22 21.70
CA ALA A 639 2.07 18.21 22.17
C ALA A 639 1.01 17.94 21.12
N TYR A 640 0.92 16.69 20.63
CA TYR A 640 -0.18 16.26 19.76
C TYR A 640 -1.46 16.11 20.57
N LYS A 641 -2.52 16.78 20.16
CA LYS A 641 -3.82 16.82 20.86
C LYS A 641 -4.93 16.40 19.91
N SER A 642 -5.75 15.44 20.32
CA SER A 642 -6.85 14.98 19.49
C SER A 642 -8.03 14.49 20.33
N ASN A 643 -9.24 14.83 19.90
CA ASN A 643 -10.49 14.36 20.50
C ASN A 643 -10.84 12.94 20.02
N VAL A 644 -10.00 11.96 20.39
CA VAL A 644 -10.07 10.60 19.85
C VAL A 644 -9.93 9.51 20.92
N LEU A 645 -10.17 9.81 22.20
CA LEU A 645 -10.04 8.82 23.28
C LEU A 645 -10.86 7.56 22.97
N TYR A 646 -12.03 7.71 22.34
CA TYR A 646 -12.87 6.58 21.94
C TYR A 646 -12.18 5.60 21.00
N THR A 647 -11.15 6.03 20.24
CA THR A 647 -10.44 5.15 19.28
C THR A 647 -9.63 4.07 19.96
N PHE A 648 -9.23 4.27 21.22
CA PHE A 648 -8.48 3.30 22.03
C PHE A 648 -9.39 2.25 22.70
N ARG A 649 -10.71 2.43 22.64
CA ARG A 649 -11.63 1.42 23.12
C ARG A 649 -11.45 0.12 22.35
N LYS A 650 -11.53 -0.99 23.05
CA LYS A 650 -11.55 -2.32 22.46
C LYS A 650 -12.83 -2.49 21.64
N ASP A 651 -12.69 -2.81 20.38
CA ASP A 651 -13.83 -3.05 19.50
C ASP A 651 -14.06 -4.56 19.34
N TYR A 652 -15.14 -5.03 19.91
CA TYR A 652 -15.68 -6.36 19.67
C TYR A 652 -16.92 -6.22 18.81
N VAL A 653 -16.80 -6.67 17.56
CA VAL A 653 -17.95 -6.75 16.67
C VAL A 653 -18.69 -8.06 16.96
N SER A 654 -19.99 -7.98 17.18
CA SER A 654 -20.81 -9.17 17.41
C SER A 654 -20.75 -10.15 16.22
N PRO A 655 -20.96 -11.45 16.44
CA PRO A 655 -20.94 -12.43 15.36
C PRO A 655 -21.86 -12.05 14.19
N TYR A 656 -21.35 -12.20 12.97
CA TYR A 656 -22.14 -12.00 11.77
C TYR A 656 -21.98 -13.16 10.81
N PHE A 657 -23.03 -13.38 10.02
CA PHE A 657 -23.20 -14.54 9.17
C PHE A 657 -23.59 -14.09 7.77
N SER A 658 -23.13 -14.81 6.78
CA SER A 658 -23.64 -14.71 5.41
C SER A 658 -23.81 -16.09 4.80
N ALA A 659 -24.73 -16.23 3.87
CA ALA A 659 -24.95 -17.47 3.19
C ALA A 659 -24.97 -17.28 1.66
N ASN A 660 -24.35 -18.24 0.98
CA ASN A 660 -24.24 -18.30 -0.46
C ASN A 660 -24.90 -19.61 -0.94
N PHE A 661 -25.52 -19.57 -2.08
CA PHE A 661 -26.21 -20.71 -2.65
C PHE A 661 -25.95 -20.79 -4.15
N SER A 662 -25.77 -22.00 -4.67
CA SER A 662 -25.66 -22.21 -6.11
C SER A 662 -26.30 -23.53 -6.54
N VAL A 663 -26.90 -23.55 -7.72
CA VAL A 663 -27.43 -24.73 -8.39
C VAL A 663 -26.89 -24.78 -9.80
N THR A 664 -26.24 -25.88 -10.13
CA THR A 664 -25.76 -26.14 -11.49
C THR A 664 -26.54 -27.29 -12.08
N LYS A 665 -27.13 -27.08 -13.23
CA LYS A 665 -27.78 -28.11 -14.07
C LYS A 665 -26.91 -28.40 -15.27
N GLU A 666 -26.51 -29.66 -15.45
CA GLU A 666 -25.83 -30.11 -16.66
C GLU A 666 -26.90 -30.57 -17.70
N ILE A 667 -26.73 -30.11 -18.94
CA ILE A 667 -27.59 -30.40 -20.08
C ILE A 667 -26.75 -31.21 -21.06
N GLY A 668 -26.90 -32.53 -20.99
CA GLY A 668 -26.02 -33.43 -21.73
C GLY A 668 -24.55 -33.21 -21.37
N ASP A 669 -23.69 -33.39 -22.35
CA ASP A 669 -22.24 -33.12 -22.23
C ASP A 669 -21.87 -31.79 -22.88
N LEU A 670 -22.87 -31.09 -23.46
CA LEU A 670 -22.70 -29.87 -24.26
C LEU A 670 -22.82 -28.61 -23.46
N ALA A 671 -23.64 -28.58 -22.41
CA ALA A 671 -23.91 -27.35 -21.69
C ALA A 671 -24.09 -27.53 -20.19
N SER A 672 -23.88 -26.47 -19.45
CA SER A 672 -24.33 -26.36 -18.04
C SER A 672 -24.87 -24.96 -17.76
N ILE A 673 -25.91 -24.86 -16.97
CA ILE A 673 -26.50 -23.63 -16.47
C ILE A 673 -26.32 -23.63 -14.97
N SER A 674 -25.72 -22.56 -14.45
CA SER A 674 -25.51 -22.35 -13.02
C SER A 674 -26.21 -21.05 -12.58
N PHE A 675 -27.15 -21.22 -11.65
CA PHE A 675 -27.67 -20.09 -10.89
C PHE A 675 -26.88 -19.93 -9.58
N TYR A 676 -26.57 -18.73 -9.19
CA TYR A 676 -25.94 -18.45 -7.90
C TYR A 676 -26.58 -17.24 -7.22
N ALA A 677 -26.64 -17.28 -5.90
CA ALA A 677 -27.10 -16.21 -5.04
C ALA A 677 -26.10 -16.07 -3.89
N ASN A 678 -25.37 -14.96 -3.87
CA ASN A 678 -24.36 -14.69 -2.87
C ASN A 678 -24.90 -13.70 -1.85
N ASN A 679 -24.59 -13.96 -0.57
CA ASN A 679 -25.04 -13.16 0.55
C ASN A 679 -26.58 -13.02 0.61
N PHE A 680 -27.31 -14.08 0.19
CA PHE A 680 -28.77 -14.09 0.20
C PHE A 680 -29.34 -14.02 1.62
N PHE A 681 -28.57 -14.43 2.60
CA PHE A 681 -28.85 -14.24 4.02
C PHE A 681 -27.65 -13.56 4.67
N VAL A 682 -27.90 -12.48 5.39
CA VAL A 682 -26.93 -11.76 6.21
C VAL A 682 -27.64 -11.10 7.39
N ASN A 683 -27.11 -11.26 8.60
CA ASN A 683 -27.69 -10.65 9.80
C ASN A 683 -27.19 -9.21 10.05
N ARG A 684 -27.04 -8.42 8.99
CA ARG A 684 -26.43 -7.07 9.03
C ARG A 684 -27.06 -6.16 10.06
N ALA A 685 -28.38 -6.14 10.18
CA ALA A 685 -29.11 -5.29 11.10
C ALA A 685 -28.86 -5.61 12.60
N GLN A 686 -28.28 -6.75 12.90
CA GLN A 686 -28.01 -7.22 14.26
C GLN A 686 -26.53 -7.16 14.64
N ILE A 687 -25.67 -6.58 13.77
CA ILE A 687 -24.24 -6.52 14.03
C ILE A 687 -23.94 -5.29 14.88
N TRP A 688 -23.46 -5.54 16.09
CA TRP A 688 -23.13 -4.52 17.09
C TRP A 688 -21.62 -4.31 17.19
N SER A 689 -21.19 -3.06 17.34
CA SER A 689 -19.81 -2.70 17.69
C SER A 689 -19.75 -2.19 19.13
N SER A 690 -18.92 -2.78 19.97
CA SER A 690 -18.73 -2.34 21.36
C SER A 690 -17.98 -1.01 21.45
N LYS A 691 -17.24 -0.63 20.42
CA LYS A 691 -16.51 0.64 20.35
C LYS A 691 -17.44 1.82 20.11
N THR A 692 -18.34 1.67 19.14
CA THR A 692 -19.27 2.74 18.77
C THR A 692 -20.58 2.68 19.54
N GLU A 693 -20.84 1.56 20.24
CA GLU A 693 -22.09 1.29 20.96
C GLU A 693 -23.33 1.43 20.07
N THR A 694 -23.18 1.03 18.79
CA THR A 694 -24.23 1.12 17.77
C THR A 694 -24.30 -0.14 16.92
N TYR A 695 -25.45 -0.34 16.28
CA TYR A 695 -25.59 -1.35 15.23
C TYR A 695 -24.99 -0.86 13.93
N MET A 696 -24.25 -1.74 13.27
CA MET A 696 -23.55 -1.44 12.02
C MET A 696 -24.49 -1.63 10.83
N THR A 697 -24.95 -0.53 10.23
CA THR A 697 -25.86 -0.57 9.08
C THR A 697 -25.14 -0.67 7.73
N ALA A 698 -23.90 -0.18 7.65
CA ALA A 698 -23.08 -0.19 6.44
C ALA A 698 -21.61 -0.41 6.82
N ALA A 699 -21.09 -1.61 6.59
CA ALA A 699 -19.68 -1.91 6.75
C ALA A 699 -19.15 -2.49 5.45
N SER A 700 -18.00 -1.99 4.97
CA SER A 700 -17.36 -2.39 3.72
C SER A 700 -16.99 -3.88 3.68
N TYR A 701 -16.79 -4.50 4.85
CA TYR A 701 -16.45 -5.92 4.97
C TYR A 701 -17.68 -6.86 5.00
N ILE A 702 -18.92 -6.32 4.93
CA ILE A 702 -20.16 -7.10 4.84
C ILE A 702 -20.68 -6.97 3.40
N PRO A 703 -20.51 -8.00 2.58
CA PRO A 703 -20.86 -7.91 1.18
C PRO A 703 -22.39 -7.77 0.99
N ARG A 704 -22.79 -7.17 -0.11
CA ARG A 704 -24.20 -7.02 -0.48
C ARG A 704 -24.72 -8.31 -1.13
N PHE A 705 -26.04 -8.50 -1.08
CA PHE A 705 -26.70 -9.56 -1.83
C PHE A 705 -26.56 -9.30 -3.33
N TYR A 706 -26.19 -10.36 -4.07
CA TYR A 706 -26.24 -10.37 -5.52
C TYR A 706 -26.48 -11.79 -6.04
N TYR A 707 -27.07 -11.91 -7.22
CA TYR A 707 -27.34 -13.18 -7.87
C TYR A 707 -27.04 -13.08 -9.36
N GLY A 708 -26.88 -14.24 -10.01
CA GLY A 708 -26.61 -14.31 -11.42
C GLY A 708 -26.82 -15.68 -12.00
N LEU A 709 -26.73 -15.73 -13.31
CA LEU A 709 -26.85 -16.95 -14.11
C LEU A 709 -25.60 -17.09 -15.00
N THR A 710 -25.01 -18.27 -15.02
CA THR A 710 -23.89 -18.59 -15.91
C THR A 710 -24.29 -19.73 -16.84
N LEU A 711 -24.18 -19.49 -18.13
CA LEU A 711 -24.30 -20.56 -19.15
C LEU A 711 -22.88 -20.90 -19.63
N ARG A 712 -22.50 -22.17 -19.53
CA ARG A 712 -21.27 -22.72 -20.08
C ARG A 712 -21.58 -23.69 -21.19
N LEU A 713 -21.03 -23.42 -22.36
CA LEU A 713 -21.08 -24.34 -23.50
C LEU A 713 -19.73 -25.06 -23.61
N LYS A 714 -19.78 -26.36 -23.94
CA LYS A 714 -18.59 -27.20 -24.17
C LYS A 714 -18.65 -27.65 -25.64
N PHE A 715 -17.64 -27.32 -26.38
CA PHE A 715 -17.50 -27.65 -27.81
C PHE A 715 -16.45 -28.72 -28.02
#